data_28c86d0115e45f11a26c613e6abefd87
#
_entry.id   28c86d0115e45f11a26c613e6abefd87
#
_cell.length_a   1.000
_cell.length_b   1.000
_cell.length_c   1.000
_cell.angle_alpha   90.00
_cell.angle_beta   90.00
_cell.angle_gamma   90.00
#
_symmetry.space_group_name_H-M   'P 1'
#
loop_
_entity.id
_entity.type
_entity.pdbx_description
1 polymer ?
#
loop_
_entity_poly.entity_id
_entity_poly.type
_entity_poly.pdbx_seq_one_letter_code
_entity_poly.pdbx_strand_id
1 'polypeptide(L)'
;TAGYYTRLVRPKEVTTDQCLAFAKDFHTKALNKEATEELTAYLEPDEKSDNTTYQTVNIHSDITHIQWGDMKPSVIGDVEWDIKESNTVYTSILAKYKVSCTDEEGAESIYNVKEFFRVRFLVDTIYLLDYNRNMEQVFDGRESDFDENGIILGIIPKDISYEINKDQTSAAFVQAGELWLYESKKGNLTKVFSMPDQEGRDTRGENDQHAVRVIGIDNKNNITFAVYGYMARGSHEGEVGVGIYYYDAAENKIEEKAFITSTKSFAIAEDELGKMVYYNQSTSLLHVLADGTLYRIDLKKDEKKVLAENLTDERYAVSDDGHLMVYQTGGKTDKSATLHIMNLKSGEDYTIKAEDGENLRPLGFINGDFIYGKVNPADTGITVSGEEITPMYEVQIRNSKNKEAAQYNFTEQSIYTTDVLIDGNLLTFNRVIKDGETYNSTKQEYVTNNEERKESKIVFETYVSENTGKQMRFTFADGVKKKQKQNEKPIYQPGKKTLTIELKGKEKEEKYYVYGMGELAAVYNKAGYAVQKAEQVSGVVISSEQKYVWEKGNRDLVYSTEAGKFQCEEGESSLDACERYMEQYHAQRLDLTGCSLDQMLYVINRGCPMIAILESAHAVLLTGYTMTDITYVDPSTGESYTVGMSEMENMTEAGGNTFIGYIR
;
A
#
# COMPACT_ATOMS: atom_id res chain seq x y z
N THR A 1 -0.81 12.23 -25.54
CA THR A 1 0.57 12.58 -25.16
C THR A 1 0.70 12.31 -23.68
N ALA A 2 1.57 11.37 -23.29
CA ALA A 2 1.87 11.12 -21.89
C ALA A 2 2.88 12.17 -21.41
N GLY A 3 2.62 12.77 -20.22
CA GLY A 3 3.58 13.66 -19.56
C GLY A 3 4.52 12.83 -18.68
N TYR A 4 5.80 13.08 -18.78
CA TYR A 4 6.81 12.52 -17.88
C TYR A 4 7.38 13.65 -17.03
N TYR A 5 7.51 13.41 -15.75
CA TYR A 5 8.00 14.38 -14.78
C TYR A 5 9.33 13.90 -14.20
N THR A 6 10.24 14.81 -13.96
CA THR A 6 11.51 14.53 -13.30
C THR A 6 11.92 15.72 -12.45
N ARG A 7 12.66 15.45 -11.38
CA ARG A 7 13.25 16.47 -10.54
C ARG A 7 14.74 16.64 -10.91
N LEU A 8 15.15 17.86 -11.14
CA LEU A 8 16.57 18.18 -11.31
C LEU A 8 17.11 18.77 -10.01
N VAL A 9 18.06 18.08 -9.42
CA VAL A 9 18.79 18.54 -8.24
C VAL A 9 20.21 18.90 -8.67
N ARG A 10 20.65 20.12 -8.32
CA ARG A 10 22.00 20.59 -8.62
C ARG A 10 22.74 20.91 -7.32
N PRO A 11 23.32 19.91 -6.66
CA PRO A 11 24.08 20.13 -5.44
C PRO A 11 25.36 20.89 -5.71
N LYS A 12 25.92 21.53 -4.69
CA LYS A 12 27.24 22.17 -4.77
C LYS A 12 28.34 21.13 -4.96
N GLU A 13 28.20 20.01 -4.31
CA GLU A 13 29.07 18.85 -4.39
C GLU A 13 28.22 17.61 -4.69
N VAL A 14 28.73 16.75 -5.56
CA VAL A 14 28.09 15.49 -5.93
C VAL A 14 28.76 14.38 -5.12
N THR A 15 28.03 13.70 -4.28
CA THR A 15 28.54 12.60 -3.40
C THR A 15 27.95 11.24 -3.77
N THR A 16 27.28 11.16 -4.91
CA THR A 16 26.61 9.93 -5.37
C THR A 16 27.55 8.77 -5.54
N ASP A 17 28.76 9.01 -6.08
CA ASP A 17 29.74 7.96 -6.29
C ASP A 17 30.26 7.37 -4.98
N GLN A 18 30.48 8.21 -3.95
CA GLN A 18 30.90 7.76 -2.62
C GLN A 18 29.78 6.94 -1.95
N CYS A 19 28.54 7.39 -2.06
CA CYS A 19 27.39 6.65 -1.52
C CYS A 19 27.20 5.30 -2.22
N LEU A 20 27.33 5.27 -3.56
CA LEU A 20 27.24 4.02 -4.34
C LEU A 20 28.40 3.06 -4.02
N ALA A 21 29.61 3.58 -3.88
CA ALA A 21 30.78 2.79 -3.49
C ALA A 21 30.58 2.14 -2.11
N PHE A 22 30.06 2.90 -1.14
CA PHE A 22 29.71 2.38 0.17
C PHE A 22 28.64 1.27 0.10
N ALA A 23 27.54 1.48 -0.63
CA ALA A 23 26.48 0.50 -0.76
C ALA A 23 27.02 -0.84 -1.35
N LYS A 24 27.87 -0.76 -2.37
CA LYS A 24 28.52 -1.92 -2.98
C LYS A 24 29.49 -2.64 -2.01
N ASP A 25 30.23 -1.89 -1.22
CA ASP A 25 31.17 -2.43 -0.22
C ASP A 25 30.40 -3.12 0.91
N PHE A 26 29.36 -2.47 1.46
CA PHE A 26 28.46 -3.03 2.47
C PHE A 26 27.82 -4.34 2.00
N HIS A 27 27.22 -4.34 0.81
CA HIS A 27 26.65 -5.52 0.17
C HIS A 27 27.67 -6.67 0.07
N THR A 28 28.87 -6.38 -0.43
CA THR A 28 29.91 -7.40 -0.60
C THR A 28 30.35 -7.99 0.74
N LYS A 29 30.60 -7.15 1.75
CA LYS A 29 30.99 -7.56 3.09
C LYS A 29 29.88 -8.38 3.78
N ALA A 30 28.62 -7.98 3.62
CA ALA A 30 27.49 -8.71 4.17
C ALA A 30 27.33 -10.11 3.55
N LEU A 31 27.46 -10.23 2.23
CA LEU A 31 27.42 -11.51 1.50
C LEU A 31 28.58 -12.45 1.91
N ASN A 32 29.78 -11.91 2.02
CA ASN A 32 30.98 -12.69 2.36
C ASN A 32 31.12 -12.96 3.87
N LYS A 33 30.24 -12.38 4.69
CA LYS A 33 30.30 -12.44 6.16
C LYS A 33 31.61 -11.88 6.71
N GLU A 34 32.08 -10.81 6.09
CA GLU A 34 33.32 -10.10 6.45
C GLU A 34 33.02 -8.83 7.25
N ALA A 35 34.04 -8.28 7.91
CA ALA A 35 33.99 -6.97 8.55
C ALA A 35 32.81 -6.77 9.54
N THR A 36 32.46 -7.79 10.32
CA THR A 36 31.30 -7.80 11.23
C THR A 36 31.23 -6.58 12.15
N GLU A 37 32.36 -6.19 12.77
CA GLU A 37 32.42 -5.01 13.67
C GLU A 37 32.17 -3.71 12.92
N GLU A 38 32.69 -3.58 11.69
CA GLU A 38 32.50 -2.41 10.86
C GLU A 38 31.05 -2.27 10.42
N LEU A 39 30.43 -3.36 9.93
CA LEU A 39 29.02 -3.36 9.53
C LEU A 39 28.09 -3.05 10.70
N THR A 40 28.38 -3.62 11.88
CA THR A 40 27.59 -3.38 13.10
C THR A 40 27.57 -1.90 13.49
N ALA A 41 28.62 -1.13 13.20
CA ALA A 41 28.67 0.29 13.50
C ALA A 41 27.69 1.14 12.71
N TYR A 42 27.14 0.63 11.62
CA TYR A 42 26.11 1.30 10.81
C TYR A 42 24.68 0.89 11.15
N LEU A 43 24.48 -0.10 12.01
CA LEU A 43 23.18 -0.66 12.35
C LEU A 43 22.60 -0.04 13.62
N GLU A 44 21.28 -0.08 13.74
CA GLU A 44 20.51 0.36 14.90
C GLU A 44 19.62 -0.78 15.43
N PRO A 45 20.19 -1.91 15.92
CA PRO A 45 19.41 -3.08 16.29
C PRO A 45 18.40 -2.78 17.39
N ASP A 46 17.13 -3.04 17.14
CA ASP A 46 16.06 -2.91 18.13
C ASP A 46 14.86 -3.83 17.80
N GLU A 47 13.77 -3.70 18.56
CA GLU A 47 12.53 -4.48 18.41
C GLU A 47 11.70 -4.14 17.19
N LYS A 48 12.06 -3.12 16.39
CA LYS A 48 11.37 -2.77 15.13
C LYS A 48 11.65 -3.77 14.01
N SER A 49 12.61 -4.68 14.19
CA SER A 49 12.91 -5.74 13.24
C SER A 49 12.48 -7.11 13.76
N ASP A 50 11.88 -7.93 12.90
CA ASP A 50 11.58 -9.34 13.19
C ASP A 50 12.79 -10.22 12.82
N ASN A 51 13.70 -10.40 13.77
CA ASN A 51 14.86 -11.27 13.61
C ASN A 51 14.55 -12.78 13.62
N THR A 52 13.31 -13.19 13.34
CA THR A 52 12.89 -14.57 13.15
C THR A 52 12.64 -14.92 11.68
N THR A 53 12.87 -13.98 10.77
CA THR A 53 12.71 -14.15 9.34
C THR A 53 13.82 -13.47 8.55
N TYR A 54 14.13 -14.01 7.38
CA TYR A 54 15.02 -13.38 6.39
C TYR A 54 14.22 -12.71 5.24
N GLN A 55 12.89 -12.76 5.26
CA GLN A 55 12.05 -12.16 4.22
C GLN A 55 12.26 -10.64 4.14
N THR A 56 12.37 -9.99 5.30
CA THR A 56 12.76 -8.59 5.40
C THR A 56 13.82 -8.44 6.48
N VAL A 57 14.97 -7.91 6.09
CA VAL A 57 16.09 -7.57 6.96
C VAL A 57 16.36 -6.08 6.79
N ASN A 58 16.45 -5.31 7.87
CA ASN A 58 16.55 -3.85 7.82
C ASN A 58 17.63 -3.31 8.77
N ILE A 59 17.78 -1.99 8.85
CA ILE A 59 18.78 -1.33 9.69
C ILE A 59 18.66 -1.69 11.18
N HIS A 60 17.47 -2.11 11.64
CA HIS A 60 17.17 -2.54 13.02
C HIS A 60 17.41 -4.03 13.25
N SER A 61 17.81 -4.78 12.22
CA SER A 61 18.12 -6.20 12.34
C SER A 61 19.46 -6.41 13.02
N ASP A 62 19.61 -7.58 13.62
CA ASP A 62 20.91 -7.99 14.14
C ASP A 62 21.92 -8.29 13.02
N ILE A 63 23.20 -8.24 13.35
CA ILE A 63 24.28 -8.45 12.37
C ILE A 63 24.26 -9.85 11.75
N THR A 64 23.73 -10.85 12.46
CA THR A 64 23.62 -12.22 11.96
C THR A 64 22.67 -12.26 10.76
N HIS A 65 21.51 -11.58 10.85
CA HIS A 65 20.56 -11.47 9.75
C HIS A 65 21.11 -10.65 8.58
N ILE A 66 21.81 -9.55 8.85
CA ILE A 66 22.50 -8.76 7.83
C ILE A 66 23.49 -9.65 7.06
N GLN A 67 24.25 -10.49 7.75
CA GLN A 67 25.25 -11.39 7.20
C GLN A 67 24.69 -12.79 6.83
N TRP A 68 23.38 -12.90 6.55
CA TRP A 68 22.73 -14.09 6.03
C TRP A 68 22.71 -15.33 6.96
N GLY A 69 22.99 -15.19 8.25
CA GLY A 69 22.96 -16.28 9.23
C GLY A 69 23.72 -17.52 8.79
N ASP A 70 23.07 -18.67 8.78
CA ASP A 70 23.66 -19.94 8.33
C ASP A 70 23.55 -20.18 6.82
N MET A 71 22.79 -19.34 6.11
CA MET A 71 22.70 -19.38 4.65
C MET A 71 24.05 -19.06 4.00
N LYS A 72 24.35 -19.72 2.89
CA LYS A 72 25.58 -19.54 2.10
C LYS A 72 25.21 -18.92 0.74
N PRO A 73 25.00 -17.60 0.69
CA PRO A 73 24.54 -16.92 -0.51
C PRO A 73 25.65 -16.88 -1.58
N SER A 74 25.28 -17.13 -2.82
CA SER A 74 26.10 -16.96 -4.01
C SER A 74 25.28 -16.20 -5.07
N VAL A 75 25.77 -15.05 -5.52
CA VAL A 75 25.08 -14.23 -6.51
C VAL A 75 25.03 -14.94 -7.87
N ILE A 76 23.86 -14.97 -8.47
CA ILE A 76 23.62 -15.51 -9.81
C ILE A 76 23.56 -14.34 -10.80
N GLY A 77 24.51 -14.28 -11.74
CA GLY A 77 24.59 -13.19 -12.69
C GLY A 77 25.16 -11.90 -12.10
N ASP A 78 24.68 -10.77 -12.60
CA ASP A 78 25.12 -9.44 -12.18
C ASP A 78 24.13 -8.81 -11.19
N VAL A 79 24.63 -7.94 -10.31
CA VAL A 79 23.79 -7.09 -9.45
C VAL A 79 23.45 -5.83 -10.23
N GLU A 80 22.15 -5.56 -10.41
CA GLU A 80 21.64 -4.33 -10.99
C GLU A 80 21.61 -3.25 -9.91
N TRP A 81 22.23 -2.09 -10.16
CA TRP A 81 22.32 -0.97 -9.23
C TRP A 81 21.64 0.27 -9.79
N ASP A 82 20.53 0.66 -9.15
CA ASP A 82 19.74 1.83 -9.51
C ASP A 82 19.90 2.95 -8.48
N ILE A 83 20.24 4.15 -8.94
CA ILE A 83 20.14 5.36 -8.12
C ILE A 83 18.70 5.86 -8.23
N LYS A 84 17.92 5.71 -7.16
CA LYS A 84 16.50 6.12 -7.13
C LYS A 84 16.34 7.59 -6.83
N GLU A 85 17.19 8.15 -6.00
CA GLU A 85 17.22 9.57 -5.70
C GLU A 85 18.62 9.99 -5.26
N SER A 86 19.05 11.20 -5.66
CA SER A 86 20.25 11.83 -5.17
C SER A 86 20.00 13.32 -4.99
N ASN A 87 20.25 13.85 -3.81
CA ASN A 87 20.07 15.25 -3.47
C ASN A 87 21.23 15.76 -2.59
N THR A 88 21.10 16.94 -2.00
CA THR A 88 22.15 17.55 -1.17
C THR A 88 22.34 16.88 0.19
N VAL A 89 21.43 15.98 0.60
CA VAL A 89 21.38 15.40 1.93
C VAL A 89 21.71 13.92 1.90
N TYR A 90 21.20 13.17 0.91
CA TYR A 90 21.38 11.74 0.80
C TYR A 90 21.31 11.23 -0.65
N THR A 91 21.72 10.00 -0.84
CA THR A 91 21.48 9.21 -2.05
C THR A 91 20.75 7.92 -1.66
N SER A 92 19.64 7.62 -2.36
CA SER A 92 18.89 6.37 -2.25
C SER A 92 19.26 5.45 -3.41
N ILE A 93 19.62 4.20 -3.09
CA ILE A 93 20.14 3.21 -4.03
C ILE A 93 19.34 1.93 -3.83
N LEU A 94 18.94 1.29 -4.93
CA LEU A 94 18.31 -0.02 -4.94
C LEU A 94 19.19 -0.98 -5.73
N ALA A 95 19.57 -2.10 -5.10
CA ALA A 95 20.20 -3.22 -5.76
C ALA A 95 19.17 -4.34 -5.99
N LYS A 96 19.15 -4.91 -7.19
CA LYS A 96 18.33 -6.07 -7.55
C LYS A 96 19.24 -7.19 -8.04
N TYR A 97 19.06 -8.38 -7.50
CA TYR A 97 19.88 -9.53 -7.85
C TYR A 97 19.22 -10.85 -7.46
N LYS A 98 19.77 -11.94 -7.97
CA LYS A 98 19.41 -13.30 -7.55
C LYS A 98 20.56 -13.93 -6.77
N VAL A 99 20.20 -14.73 -5.77
CA VAL A 99 21.17 -15.56 -5.03
C VAL A 99 20.72 -17.00 -5.01
N SER A 100 21.69 -17.91 -5.08
CA SER A 100 21.50 -19.29 -4.64
C SER A 100 22.04 -19.44 -3.22
N CYS A 101 21.29 -20.14 -2.39
CA CYS A 101 21.72 -20.55 -1.06
C CYS A 101 21.67 -22.06 -0.99
N THR A 102 22.75 -22.68 -0.52
CA THR A 102 22.84 -24.14 -0.35
C THR A 102 22.68 -24.43 1.14
N ASP A 103 21.77 -25.33 1.49
CA ASP A 103 21.60 -25.81 2.87
C ASP A 103 22.69 -26.84 3.26
N GLU A 104 22.61 -27.35 4.50
CA GLU A 104 23.54 -28.33 4.99
C GLU A 104 23.44 -29.71 4.31
N GLU A 105 22.28 -30.01 3.72
CA GLU A 105 22.01 -31.26 3.00
C GLU A 105 22.42 -31.16 1.53
N GLY A 106 22.82 -29.97 1.07
CA GLY A 106 23.26 -29.67 -0.31
C GLY A 106 22.12 -29.33 -1.24
N ALA A 107 20.90 -29.10 -0.73
CA ALA A 107 19.80 -28.59 -1.54
C ALA A 107 19.99 -27.09 -1.80
N GLU A 108 19.81 -26.69 -3.05
CA GLU A 108 19.97 -25.32 -3.51
C GLU A 108 18.60 -24.63 -3.60
N SER A 109 18.44 -23.46 -3.00
CA SER A 109 17.28 -22.59 -3.11
C SER A 109 17.68 -21.27 -3.77
N ILE A 110 16.85 -20.77 -4.66
CA ILE A 110 17.08 -19.50 -5.39
C ILE A 110 16.15 -18.44 -4.82
N TYR A 111 16.69 -17.24 -4.63
CA TYR A 111 15.94 -16.09 -4.12
C TYR A 111 16.11 -14.87 -5.04
N ASN A 112 15.01 -14.14 -5.28
CA ASN A 112 15.04 -12.80 -5.79
C ASN A 112 15.27 -11.85 -4.61
N VAL A 113 16.20 -10.91 -4.74
CA VAL A 113 16.56 -9.99 -3.66
C VAL A 113 16.49 -8.55 -4.14
N LYS A 114 15.86 -7.71 -3.33
CA LYS A 114 15.89 -6.25 -3.44
C LYS A 114 16.56 -5.70 -2.20
N GLU A 115 17.60 -4.90 -2.38
CA GLU A 115 18.39 -4.37 -1.28
C GLU A 115 18.47 -2.84 -1.42
N PHE A 116 17.87 -2.14 -0.49
CA PHE A 116 17.75 -0.68 -0.48
C PHE A 116 18.73 -0.07 0.50
N PHE A 117 19.39 1.01 0.06
CA PHE A 117 20.29 1.81 0.87
C PHE A 117 19.91 3.28 0.78
N ARG A 118 19.89 3.95 1.91
CA ARG A 118 19.83 5.41 2.00
C ARG A 118 21.07 5.90 2.69
N VAL A 119 21.95 6.57 1.95
CA VAL A 119 23.31 6.88 2.39
C VAL A 119 23.55 8.39 2.32
N ARG A 120 24.22 8.92 3.34
CA ARG A 120 24.72 10.30 3.38
C ARG A 120 26.24 10.28 3.46
N PHE A 121 26.88 11.11 2.67
CA PHE A 121 28.30 11.43 2.78
C PHE A 121 28.48 12.86 3.21
N LEU A 122 29.15 13.10 4.31
CA LEU A 122 29.37 14.43 4.87
C LEU A 122 30.77 14.53 5.50
N VAL A 123 31.59 15.47 5.04
CA VAL A 123 32.93 15.77 5.59
C VAL A 123 33.76 14.49 5.81
N ASP A 124 33.95 13.73 4.75
CA ASP A 124 34.71 12.47 4.74
C ASP A 124 34.13 11.33 5.60
N THR A 125 32.87 11.44 6.04
CA THR A 125 32.18 10.43 6.84
C THR A 125 30.96 9.92 6.12
N ILE A 126 30.76 8.60 6.14
CA ILE A 126 29.56 7.92 5.61
C ILE A 126 28.58 7.66 6.77
N TYR A 127 27.32 7.91 6.49
CA TYR A 127 26.19 7.56 7.34
C TYR A 127 25.21 6.70 6.56
N LEU A 128 24.91 5.51 7.08
CA LEU A 128 23.79 4.70 6.60
C LEU A 128 22.54 5.19 7.33
N LEU A 129 21.66 5.87 6.60
CA LEU A 129 20.43 6.45 7.15
C LEU A 129 19.28 5.47 7.17
N ASP A 130 19.30 4.52 6.24
CA ASP A 130 18.36 3.40 6.20
C ASP A 130 18.91 2.27 5.34
N TYR A 131 18.52 1.06 5.69
CA TYR A 131 18.84 -0.17 4.99
C TYR A 131 17.66 -1.11 5.04
N ASN A 132 17.32 -1.72 3.91
CA ASN A 132 16.30 -2.75 3.85
C ASN A 132 16.66 -3.78 2.78
N ARG A 133 16.57 -5.06 3.10
CA ARG A 133 16.74 -6.17 2.18
C ARG A 133 15.51 -7.06 2.23
N ASN A 134 14.76 -7.10 1.14
CA ASN A 134 13.65 -8.02 0.94
C ASN A 134 14.10 -9.18 0.05
N MET A 135 13.72 -10.40 0.43
CA MET A 135 13.97 -11.55 -0.40
C MET A 135 12.73 -12.43 -0.54
N GLU A 136 12.61 -13.03 -1.70
CA GLU A 136 11.53 -13.93 -2.06
C GLU A 136 12.10 -15.19 -2.70
N GLN A 137 11.79 -16.36 -2.14
CA GLN A 137 12.21 -17.63 -2.70
C GLN A 137 11.50 -17.90 -4.03
N VAL A 138 12.25 -18.35 -5.01
CA VAL A 138 11.70 -18.77 -6.30
C VAL A 138 11.27 -20.24 -6.19
N PHE A 139 9.98 -20.48 -6.35
CA PHE A 139 9.43 -21.83 -6.38
C PHE A 139 9.60 -22.47 -7.76
N ASP A 140 10.11 -23.68 -7.80
CA ASP A 140 10.27 -24.43 -9.07
C ASP A 140 9.63 -25.82 -9.04
N GLY A 141 9.00 -26.19 -7.92
CA GLY A 141 8.27 -27.45 -7.77
C GLY A 141 9.16 -28.67 -7.69
N ARG A 142 10.37 -28.54 -7.16
CA ARG A 142 11.27 -29.67 -6.89
C ARG A 142 10.71 -30.60 -5.80
N GLU A 143 11.28 -31.79 -5.71
CA GLU A 143 10.89 -32.77 -4.68
C GLU A 143 11.11 -32.23 -3.25
N SER A 144 12.13 -31.39 -3.05
CA SER A 144 12.42 -30.71 -1.77
C SER A 144 11.35 -29.67 -1.34
N ASP A 145 10.55 -29.17 -2.29
CA ASP A 145 9.48 -28.23 -2.00
C ASP A 145 8.22 -28.91 -1.44
N PHE A 146 8.26 -30.22 -1.26
CA PHE A 146 7.15 -31.02 -0.77
C PHE A 146 7.55 -31.87 0.43
N ASP A 147 6.83 -31.73 1.52
CA ASP A 147 6.89 -32.67 2.64
C ASP A 147 5.63 -33.55 2.69
N GLU A 148 5.47 -34.36 3.73
CA GLU A 148 4.28 -35.22 3.89
C GLU A 148 3.00 -34.44 4.16
N ASN A 149 3.11 -33.19 4.61
CA ASN A 149 2.00 -32.35 5.03
C ASN A 149 1.58 -31.36 3.93
N GLY A 150 2.50 -30.92 3.06
CA GLY A 150 2.14 -29.88 2.13
C GLY A 150 3.23 -29.42 1.14
N ILE A 151 3.07 -28.19 0.68
CA ILE A 151 3.95 -27.51 -0.25
C ILE A 151 4.68 -26.41 0.49
N ILE A 152 5.99 -26.49 0.55
CA ILE A 152 6.87 -25.50 1.14
C ILE A 152 7.11 -24.42 0.08
N LEU A 153 6.63 -23.20 0.33
CA LEU A 153 6.89 -22.07 -0.55
C LEU A 153 8.16 -21.29 -0.13
N GLY A 154 8.64 -21.56 1.09
CA GLY A 154 9.85 -20.96 1.61
C GLY A 154 9.67 -19.54 2.13
N ILE A 155 10.73 -18.73 2.00
CA ILE A 155 10.74 -17.33 2.44
C ILE A 155 10.06 -16.48 1.40
N ILE A 156 8.80 -16.11 1.64
CA ILE A 156 7.97 -15.28 0.78
C ILE A 156 7.08 -14.33 1.60
N PRO A 157 6.50 -13.28 1.00
CA PRO A 157 5.47 -12.46 1.63
C PRO A 157 4.27 -13.29 2.09
N LYS A 158 3.56 -12.82 3.12
CA LYS A 158 2.36 -13.49 3.64
C LYS A 158 1.10 -13.25 2.80
N ASP A 159 1.10 -12.22 1.99
CA ASP A 159 -0.02 -11.67 1.23
C ASP A 159 0.02 -12.05 -0.26
N ILE A 160 0.44 -13.27 -0.58
CA ILE A 160 0.41 -13.77 -1.95
C ILE A 160 -1.04 -13.96 -2.46
N SER A 161 -1.23 -13.79 -3.77
CA SER A 161 -2.51 -14.12 -4.41
C SER A 161 -2.68 -15.63 -4.54
N TYR A 162 -3.73 -16.19 -3.94
CA TYR A 162 -4.08 -17.59 -4.09
C TYR A 162 -5.59 -17.83 -4.01
N GLU A 163 -6.04 -18.94 -4.58
CA GLU A 163 -7.42 -19.43 -4.49
C GLU A 163 -7.43 -20.96 -4.33
N ILE A 164 -8.37 -21.44 -3.53
CA ILE A 164 -8.62 -22.87 -3.29
C ILE A 164 -9.95 -23.24 -3.94
N ASN A 165 -10.00 -24.34 -4.68
CA ASN A 165 -11.26 -24.77 -5.27
C ASN A 165 -12.28 -25.19 -4.20
N LYS A 166 -13.58 -25.14 -4.53
CA LYS A 166 -14.66 -25.38 -3.57
C LYS A 166 -14.57 -26.76 -2.89
N ASP A 167 -14.05 -27.77 -3.59
CA ASP A 167 -13.88 -29.12 -3.05
C ASP A 167 -12.62 -29.26 -2.19
N GLN A 168 -11.83 -28.20 -2.05
CA GLN A 168 -10.59 -28.16 -1.27
C GLN A 168 -9.61 -29.29 -1.63
N THR A 169 -9.41 -29.47 -2.92
CA THR A 169 -8.51 -30.50 -3.47
C THR A 169 -7.42 -29.92 -4.35
N SER A 170 -7.49 -28.63 -4.63
CA SER A 170 -6.53 -27.94 -5.50
C SER A 170 -6.35 -26.50 -5.03
N ALA A 171 -5.11 -26.01 -5.13
CA ALA A 171 -4.74 -24.63 -4.88
C ALA A 171 -4.07 -24.03 -6.11
N ALA A 172 -4.51 -22.83 -6.48
CA ALA A 172 -3.84 -21.96 -7.44
C ALA A 172 -3.17 -20.83 -6.64
N PHE A 173 -1.89 -20.58 -6.85
CA PHE A 173 -1.13 -19.59 -6.10
C PHE A 173 -0.09 -18.88 -6.95
N VAL A 174 0.25 -17.67 -6.56
CA VAL A 174 1.25 -16.84 -7.23
C VAL A 174 2.49 -16.76 -6.36
N GLN A 175 3.64 -16.98 -6.96
CA GLN A 175 4.94 -16.80 -6.32
C GLN A 175 5.95 -16.28 -7.33
N ALA A 176 6.72 -15.27 -6.94
CA ALA A 176 7.71 -14.62 -7.79
C ALA A 176 7.15 -14.22 -9.18
N GLY A 177 5.90 -13.72 -9.22
CA GLY A 177 5.23 -13.32 -10.48
C GLY A 177 4.76 -14.49 -11.36
N GLU A 178 4.86 -15.73 -10.92
CA GLU A 178 4.42 -16.92 -11.63
C GLU A 178 3.17 -17.54 -11.00
N LEU A 179 2.22 -18.00 -11.83
CA LEU A 179 1.00 -18.69 -11.38
C LEU A 179 1.17 -20.20 -11.45
N TRP A 180 0.95 -20.86 -10.34
CA TRP A 180 1.02 -22.29 -10.17
C TRP A 180 -0.33 -22.89 -9.81
N LEU A 181 -0.56 -24.15 -10.22
CA LEU A 181 -1.70 -24.97 -9.83
C LEU A 181 -1.21 -26.31 -9.28
N TYR A 182 -1.64 -26.64 -8.07
CA TYR A 182 -1.42 -27.95 -7.49
C TYR A 182 -2.73 -28.71 -7.29
N GLU A 183 -2.79 -29.96 -7.77
CA GLU A 183 -3.91 -30.87 -7.64
C GLU A 183 -3.55 -32.02 -6.68
N SER A 184 -3.98 -31.97 -5.40
CA SER A 184 -3.55 -32.90 -4.35
C SER A 184 -3.91 -34.34 -4.66
N LYS A 185 -5.13 -34.63 -5.17
CA LYS A 185 -5.59 -35.98 -5.50
C LYS A 185 -4.74 -36.68 -6.55
N LYS A 186 -4.26 -35.94 -7.52
CA LYS A 186 -3.44 -36.49 -8.62
C LYS A 186 -1.95 -36.39 -8.32
N GLY A 187 -1.54 -35.43 -7.47
CA GLY A 187 -0.15 -35.05 -7.28
C GLY A 187 0.43 -34.37 -8.52
N ASN A 188 -0.40 -33.60 -9.22
CA ASN A 188 0.02 -32.85 -10.40
C ASN A 188 0.34 -31.42 -10.00
N LEU A 189 1.45 -30.91 -10.54
CA LEU A 189 1.85 -29.51 -10.45
C LEU A 189 1.91 -28.92 -11.86
N THR A 190 1.32 -27.77 -12.07
CA THR A 190 1.32 -27.07 -13.36
C THR A 190 1.76 -25.64 -13.15
N LYS A 191 2.82 -25.20 -13.86
CA LYS A 191 3.15 -23.78 -14.01
C LYS A 191 2.18 -23.20 -15.06
N VAL A 192 1.12 -22.54 -14.57
CA VAL A 192 0.05 -22.04 -15.45
C VAL A 192 0.51 -20.82 -16.22
N PHE A 193 1.18 -19.85 -15.54
CA PHE A 193 1.63 -18.62 -16.19
C PHE A 193 3.02 -18.21 -15.69
N SER A 194 3.83 -17.67 -16.60
CA SER A 194 5.14 -17.12 -16.30
C SER A 194 5.51 -16.12 -17.41
N MET A 195 6.06 -14.95 -17.06
CA MET A 195 6.64 -14.00 -18.01
C MET A 195 8.00 -14.46 -18.56
N PRO A 196 8.93 -15.06 -17.76
CA PRO A 196 10.16 -15.62 -18.26
C PRO A 196 9.93 -16.71 -19.32
N ASP A 197 10.84 -16.80 -20.30
CA ASP A 197 10.81 -17.91 -21.24
C ASP A 197 11.32 -19.21 -20.60
N GLN A 198 11.15 -20.32 -21.33
CA GLN A 198 11.53 -21.65 -20.81
C GLN A 198 13.04 -21.83 -20.66
N GLU A 199 13.83 -21.06 -21.40
CA GLU A 199 15.26 -21.23 -21.48
C GLU A 199 16.04 -20.25 -20.60
N GLY A 200 15.35 -19.27 -19.97
CA GLY A 200 15.97 -18.28 -19.07
C GLY A 200 17.00 -17.36 -19.74
N ARG A 201 17.02 -17.33 -21.10
CA ARG A 201 18.02 -16.60 -21.86
C ARG A 201 17.63 -15.15 -22.20
N ASP A 202 16.40 -14.79 -21.96
CA ASP A 202 15.86 -13.49 -22.35
C ASP A 202 15.56 -12.64 -21.11
N THR A 203 16.38 -11.62 -20.90
CA THR A 203 16.28 -10.66 -19.79
C THR A 203 14.97 -9.88 -19.74
N ARG A 204 14.18 -9.82 -20.85
CA ARG A 204 12.84 -9.19 -20.85
C ARG A 204 11.89 -9.84 -19.85
N GLY A 205 12.01 -11.16 -19.66
CA GLY A 205 11.21 -11.89 -18.68
C GLY A 205 11.58 -11.62 -17.24
N GLU A 206 12.72 -11.03 -16.97
CA GLU A 206 13.18 -10.64 -15.62
C GLU A 206 12.61 -9.29 -15.17
N ASN A 207 11.87 -8.59 -16.04
CA ASN A 207 11.19 -7.36 -15.68
C ASN A 207 10.13 -7.67 -14.61
N ASP A 208 10.28 -7.06 -13.44
CA ASP A 208 9.42 -7.24 -12.27
C ASP A 208 8.24 -6.26 -12.19
N GLN A 209 8.03 -5.45 -13.25
CA GLN A 209 6.95 -4.46 -13.32
C GLN A 209 5.62 -5.08 -13.77
N HIS A 210 5.29 -6.23 -13.23
CA HIS A 210 3.99 -6.87 -13.39
C HIS A 210 3.60 -7.63 -12.12
N ALA A 211 2.29 -7.81 -11.93
CA ALA A 211 1.73 -8.64 -10.88
C ALA A 211 0.67 -9.58 -11.46
N VAL A 212 0.52 -10.74 -10.85
CA VAL A 212 -0.50 -11.74 -11.22
C VAL A 212 -1.50 -11.87 -10.08
N ARG A 213 -2.80 -11.86 -10.40
CA ARG A 213 -3.86 -12.07 -9.43
C ARG A 213 -4.77 -13.21 -9.86
N VAL A 214 -4.96 -14.18 -8.97
CA VAL A 214 -5.95 -15.24 -9.15
C VAL A 214 -7.33 -14.66 -8.84
N ILE A 215 -8.24 -14.67 -9.83
CA ILE A 215 -9.64 -14.23 -9.66
C ILE A 215 -10.50 -15.37 -9.15
N GLY A 216 -10.20 -16.60 -9.52
CA GLY A 216 -10.89 -17.76 -9.00
C GLY A 216 -10.51 -19.05 -9.70
N ILE A 217 -10.77 -20.16 -9.00
CA ILE A 217 -10.60 -21.54 -9.48
C ILE A 217 -11.91 -22.32 -9.32
N ASP A 218 -12.30 -23.10 -10.33
CA ASP A 218 -13.46 -23.97 -10.26
C ASP A 218 -13.10 -25.42 -9.84
N ASN A 219 -14.11 -26.27 -9.64
CA ASN A 219 -13.89 -27.68 -9.26
C ASN A 219 -13.30 -28.55 -10.39
N LYS A 220 -13.20 -28.03 -11.60
CA LYS A 220 -12.48 -28.67 -12.71
C LYS A 220 -11.04 -28.18 -12.83
N ASN A 221 -10.63 -27.30 -11.88
CA ASN A 221 -9.33 -26.65 -11.83
C ASN A 221 -9.07 -25.63 -12.97
N ASN A 222 -10.15 -25.16 -13.61
CA ASN A 222 -10.02 -24.03 -14.51
C ASN A 222 -9.79 -22.75 -13.68
N ILE A 223 -8.88 -21.89 -14.13
CA ILE A 223 -8.47 -20.70 -13.40
C ILE A 223 -8.79 -19.46 -14.21
N THR A 224 -9.44 -18.48 -13.59
CA THR A 224 -9.52 -17.12 -14.10
C THR A 224 -8.48 -16.28 -13.37
N PHE A 225 -7.65 -15.53 -14.10
CA PHE A 225 -6.63 -14.69 -13.51
C PHE A 225 -6.39 -13.42 -14.32
N ALA A 226 -5.82 -12.41 -13.68
CA ALA A 226 -5.41 -11.18 -14.32
C ALA A 226 -3.90 -10.98 -14.18
N VAL A 227 -3.30 -10.35 -15.19
CA VAL A 227 -1.91 -9.90 -15.15
C VAL A 227 -1.92 -8.38 -15.32
N TYR A 228 -1.39 -7.67 -14.34
CA TYR A 228 -1.30 -6.22 -14.32
C TYR A 228 0.10 -5.75 -14.68
N GLY A 229 0.20 -4.62 -15.32
CA GLY A 229 1.44 -3.91 -15.47
C GLY A 229 2.07 -3.96 -16.85
N TYR A 230 3.39 -3.95 -16.91
CA TYR A 230 4.14 -3.97 -18.16
C TYR A 230 4.18 -5.38 -18.75
N MET A 231 3.72 -5.50 -19.98
CA MET A 231 3.74 -6.77 -20.70
C MET A 231 5.10 -6.95 -21.36
N ALA A 232 5.98 -7.68 -20.69
CA ALA A 232 7.33 -7.94 -21.18
C ALA A 232 7.36 -8.89 -22.40
N ARG A 233 6.25 -9.60 -22.65
CA ARG A 233 6.12 -10.60 -23.71
C ARG A 233 4.68 -10.73 -24.20
N GLY A 234 4.51 -11.44 -25.31
CA GLY A 234 3.21 -11.82 -25.86
C GLY A 234 2.67 -10.82 -26.85
N SER A 235 1.34 -10.87 -27.07
CA SER A 235 0.63 -10.03 -28.04
C SER A 235 0.61 -8.53 -27.66
N HIS A 236 0.86 -8.20 -26.40
CA HIS A 236 0.87 -6.85 -25.83
C HIS A 236 2.25 -6.42 -25.37
N GLU A 237 3.32 -7.04 -25.90
CA GLU A 237 4.70 -6.67 -25.52
C GLU A 237 4.94 -5.17 -25.68
N GLY A 238 5.48 -4.54 -24.64
CA GLY A 238 5.75 -3.10 -24.61
C GLY A 238 4.58 -2.23 -24.14
N GLU A 239 3.40 -2.81 -23.89
CA GLU A 239 2.23 -2.11 -23.38
C GLU A 239 2.11 -2.25 -21.85
N VAL A 240 1.49 -1.28 -21.22
CA VAL A 240 1.06 -1.36 -19.82
C VAL A 240 -0.46 -1.51 -19.78
N GLY A 241 -0.95 -2.39 -18.92
CA GLY A 241 -2.39 -2.61 -18.81
C GLY A 241 -2.76 -3.78 -17.93
N VAL A 242 -3.95 -4.32 -18.16
CA VAL A 242 -4.47 -5.50 -17.45
C VAL A 242 -4.93 -6.54 -18.47
N GLY A 243 -4.27 -7.68 -18.51
CA GLY A 243 -4.69 -8.86 -19.26
C GLY A 243 -5.61 -9.74 -18.41
N ILE A 244 -6.73 -10.17 -18.98
CA ILE A 244 -7.67 -11.10 -18.37
C ILE A 244 -7.54 -12.44 -19.06
N TYR A 245 -7.24 -13.47 -18.31
CA TYR A 245 -6.93 -14.80 -18.82
C TYR A 245 -7.82 -15.88 -18.21
N TYR A 246 -8.04 -16.93 -18.97
CA TYR A 246 -8.71 -18.13 -18.51
C TYR A 246 -7.87 -19.37 -18.88
N TYR A 247 -7.53 -20.15 -17.87
CA TYR A 247 -6.84 -21.42 -18.03
C TYR A 247 -7.87 -22.54 -18.03
N ASP A 248 -7.92 -23.34 -19.10
CA ASP A 248 -8.66 -24.58 -19.23
C ASP A 248 -7.75 -25.75 -18.84
N ALA A 249 -8.02 -26.35 -17.68
CA ALA A 249 -7.19 -27.44 -17.16
C ALA A 249 -7.34 -28.75 -17.96
N ALA A 250 -8.47 -28.97 -18.63
CA ALA A 250 -8.68 -30.18 -19.42
C ALA A 250 -7.92 -30.13 -20.74
N GLU A 251 -7.84 -28.97 -21.37
CA GLU A 251 -7.11 -28.74 -22.61
C GLU A 251 -5.65 -28.28 -22.38
N ASN A 252 -5.27 -28.01 -21.14
CA ASN A 252 -3.99 -27.38 -20.75
C ASN A 252 -3.70 -26.14 -21.58
N LYS A 253 -4.63 -25.19 -21.60
CA LYS A 253 -4.63 -24.05 -22.50
C LYS A 253 -4.99 -22.78 -21.76
N ILE A 254 -4.26 -21.69 -22.06
CA ILE A 254 -4.58 -20.34 -21.61
C ILE A 254 -5.21 -19.56 -22.77
N GLU A 255 -6.36 -18.97 -22.52
CA GLU A 255 -7.03 -18.04 -23.43
C GLU A 255 -7.02 -16.64 -22.85
N GLU A 256 -6.52 -15.68 -23.63
CA GLU A 256 -6.69 -14.26 -23.31
C GLU A 256 -8.14 -13.85 -23.62
N LYS A 257 -8.86 -13.36 -22.63
CA LYS A 257 -10.26 -12.94 -22.76
C LYS A 257 -10.39 -11.46 -23.13
N ALA A 258 -9.54 -10.63 -22.56
CA ALA A 258 -9.48 -9.20 -22.85
C ALA A 258 -8.15 -8.61 -22.39
N PHE A 259 -7.76 -7.49 -22.99
CA PHE A 259 -6.67 -6.65 -22.53
C PHE A 259 -7.19 -5.22 -22.38
N ILE A 260 -6.93 -4.59 -21.22
CA ILE A 260 -7.30 -3.20 -20.93
C ILE A 260 -6.02 -2.39 -20.95
N THR A 261 -5.90 -1.45 -21.88
CA THR A 261 -4.69 -0.62 -22.01
C THR A 261 -4.66 0.47 -20.93
N SER A 262 -3.45 0.79 -20.45
CA SER A 262 -3.17 1.95 -19.61
C SER A 262 -2.05 2.79 -20.21
N THR A 263 -2.07 4.10 -19.97
CA THR A 263 -0.98 5.03 -20.32
C THR A 263 -0.13 5.39 -19.10
N LYS A 264 -0.37 4.75 -17.97
CA LYS A 264 0.33 4.99 -16.71
C LYS A 264 1.50 4.02 -16.51
N SER A 265 2.40 4.33 -15.58
CA SER A 265 3.40 3.36 -15.13
C SER A 265 2.75 2.18 -14.41
N PHE A 266 3.48 1.07 -14.25
CA PHE A 266 2.96 -0.15 -13.62
C PHE A 266 2.25 0.11 -12.30
N ALA A 267 2.94 0.73 -11.34
CA ALA A 267 2.40 0.91 -9.99
C ALA A 267 1.15 1.81 -9.96
N ILE A 268 1.10 2.86 -10.78
CA ILE A 268 -0.08 3.72 -10.90
C ILE A 268 -1.21 3.00 -11.63
N ALA A 269 -0.91 2.23 -12.67
CA ALA A 269 -1.90 1.42 -13.38
C ALA A 269 -2.50 0.33 -12.48
N GLU A 270 -1.70 -0.25 -11.59
CA GLU A 270 -2.15 -1.20 -10.58
C GLU A 270 -3.12 -0.54 -9.60
N ASP A 271 -2.79 0.64 -9.06
CA ASP A 271 -3.69 1.41 -8.18
C ASP A 271 -5.00 1.79 -8.89
N GLU A 272 -4.94 2.26 -10.14
CA GLU A 272 -6.11 2.74 -10.88
C GLU A 272 -7.00 1.61 -11.43
N LEU A 273 -6.42 0.50 -11.87
CA LEU A 273 -7.13 -0.61 -12.52
C LEU A 273 -7.14 -1.89 -11.68
N GLY A 274 -6.20 -2.05 -10.76
CA GLY A 274 -6.02 -3.25 -9.96
C GLY A 274 -7.01 -3.37 -8.80
N LYS A 275 -7.56 -2.27 -8.31
CA LYS A 275 -8.48 -2.27 -7.17
C LYS A 275 -9.72 -3.12 -7.42
N MET A 276 -10.28 -3.10 -8.64
CA MET A 276 -11.39 -3.96 -8.99
C MET A 276 -11.37 -4.33 -10.48
N VAL A 277 -10.92 -5.54 -10.76
CA VAL A 277 -11.12 -6.23 -12.04
C VAL A 277 -11.60 -7.64 -11.73
N TYR A 278 -12.78 -8.00 -12.21
CA TYR A 278 -13.37 -9.30 -12.01
C TYR A 278 -14.02 -9.83 -13.29
N TYR A 279 -13.57 -10.99 -13.75
CA TYR A 279 -14.17 -11.69 -14.89
C TYR A 279 -14.90 -12.95 -14.46
N ASN A 280 -16.19 -13.02 -14.74
CA ASN A 280 -17.00 -14.20 -14.52
C ASN A 280 -17.10 -15.03 -15.81
N GLN A 281 -16.39 -16.16 -15.86
CA GLN A 281 -16.33 -17.03 -17.03
C GLN A 281 -17.70 -17.59 -17.43
N SER A 282 -18.58 -17.90 -16.47
CA SER A 282 -19.90 -18.51 -16.75
C SER A 282 -20.82 -17.57 -17.49
N THR A 283 -20.77 -16.28 -17.15
CA THR A 283 -21.59 -15.22 -17.75
C THR A 283 -20.88 -14.46 -18.85
N SER A 284 -19.55 -14.56 -18.91
CA SER A 284 -18.65 -13.73 -19.74
C SER A 284 -18.74 -12.23 -19.44
N LEU A 285 -19.10 -11.88 -18.21
CA LEU A 285 -19.16 -10.52 -17.73
C LEU A 285 -17.83 -10.12 -17.09
N LEU A 286 -17.28 -9.01 -17.54
CA LEU A 286 -16.11 -8.36 -16.98
C LEU A 286 -16.55 -7.11 -16.25
N HIS A 287 -16.22 -6.98 -14.96
CA HIS A 287 -16.40 -5.78 -14.17
C HIS A 287 -15.05 -5.11 -13.97
N VAL A 288 -15.00 -3.81 -14.16
CA VAL A 288 -13.77 -3.00 -14.04
C VAL A 288 -14.12 -1.68 -13.40
N LEU A 289 -13.41 -1.32 -12.36
CA LEU A 289 -13.38 0.04 -11.83
C LEU A 289 -12.16 0.76 -12.41
N ALA A 290 -12.39 1.82 -13.13
CA ALA A 290 -11.33 2.62 -13.72
C ALA A 290 -11.66 4.10 -13.55
N ASP A 291 -10.74 4.85 -12.92
CA ASP A 291 -10.87 6.29 -12.69
C ASP A 291 -12.27 6.68 -12.14
N GLY A 292 -12.69 6.03 -11.05
CA GLY A 292 -13.96 6.28 -10.39
C GLY A 292 -15.20 5.91 -11.19
N THR A 293 -15.07 5.16 -12.28
CA THR A 293 -16.21 4.67 -13.08
C THR A 293 -16.24 3.15 -13.06
N LEU A 294 -17.37 2.59 -12.63
CA LEU A 294 -17.59 1.14 -12.61
C LEU A 294 -18.24 0.71 -13.93
N TYR A 295 -17.53 -0.10 -14.69
CA TYR A 295 -17.98 -0.69 -15.94
C TYR A 295 -18.37 -2.15 -15.76
N ARG A 296 -19.45 -2.55 -16.45
CA ARG A 296 -19.78 -3.94 -16.74
C ARG A 296 -19.70 -4.17 -18.25
N ILE A 297 -18.88 -5.09 -18.69
CA ILE A 297 -18.60 -5.38 -20.09
C ILE A 297 -19.00 -6.82 -20.38
N ASP A 298 -19.96 -7.04 -21.28
CA ASP A 298 -20.31 -8.36 -21.80
C ASP A 298 -19.38 -8.70 -22.96
N LEU A 299 -18.40 -9.57 -22.72
CA LEU A 299 -17.40 -9.92 -23.74
C LEU A 299 -17.96 -10.78 -24.88
N LYS A 300 -19.14 -11.40 -24.71
CA LYS A 300 -19.83 -12.14 -25.79
C LYS A 300 -20.60 -11.23 -26.71
N LYS A 301 -21.33 -10.25 -26.13
CA LYS A 301 -22.18 -9.33 -26.91
C LYS A 301 -21.45 -8.09 -27.36
N ASP A 302 -20.27 -7.84 -26.78
CA ASP A 302 -19.49 -6.61 -26.99
C ASP A 302 -20.22 -5.35 -26.50
N GLU A 303 -20.95 -5.49 -25.40
CA GLU A 303 -21.72 -4.42 -24.79
C GLU A 303 -21.01 -3.90 -23.54
N LYS A 304 -20.80 -2.59 -23.46
CA LYS A 304 -20.25 -1.89 -22.29
C LYS A 304 -21.36 -1.06 -21.62
N LYS A 305 -21.56 -1.29 -20.32
CA LYS A 305 -22.50 -0.54 -19.49
C LYS A 305 -21.76 0.11 -18.32
N VAL A 306 -22.02 1.39 -18.08
CA VAL A 306 -21.62 2.09 -16.87
C VAL A 306 -22.63 1.77 -15.77
N LEU A 307 -22.17 1.25 -14.64
CA LEU A 307 -22.99 0.95 -13.46
C LEU A 307 -23.02 2.12 -12.49
N ALA A 308 -21.88 2.77 -12.27
CA ALA A 308 -21.76 3.95 -11.41
C ALA A 308 -20.60 4.84 -11.89
N GLU A 309 -20.69 6.11 -11.58
CA GLU A 309 -19.70 7.13 -11.90
C GLU A 309 -19.39 7.98 -10.66
N ASN A 310 -18.26 8.69 -10.70
CA ASN A 310 -17.78 9.55 -9.61
C ASN A 310 -17.59 8.77 -8.30
N LEU A 311 -17.08 7.54 -8.40
CA LEU A 311 -16.70 6.73 -7.24
C LEU A 311 -15.30 7.16 -6.78
N THR A 312 -15.26 8.09 -5.84
CA THR A 312 -14.03 8.37 -5.06
C THR A 312 -13.75 7.21 -4.13
N ASP A 313 -12.55 7.14 -3.55
CA ASP A 313 -12.15 6.03 -2.67
C ASP A 313 -13.09 5.85 -1.44
N GLU A 314 -13.78 6.92 -1.01
CA GLU A 314 -14.77 6.85 0.07
C GLU A 314 -16.17 6.39 -0.36
N ARG A 315 -16.41 6.20 -1.67
CA ARG A 315 -17.73 5.88 -2.24
C ARG A 315 -17.88 4.43 -2.67
N TYR A 316 -16.83 3.65 -2.55
CA TYR A 316 -16.85 2.21 -2.83
C TYR A 316 -15.90 1.47 -1.89
N ALA A 317 -16.07 0.18 -1.78
CA ALA A 317 -15.10 -0.74 -1.21
C ALA A 317 -15.15 -2.08 -1.96
N VAL A 318 -14.01 -2.78 -1.97
CA VAL A 318 -13.84 -4.09 -2.58
C VAL A 318 -13.25 -5.03 -1.54
N SER A 319 -13.71 -6.28 -1.46
CA SER A 319 -13.13 -7.28 -0.57
C SER A 319 -11.73 -7.68 -1.05
N ASP A 320 -10.86 -8.13 -0.13
CA ASP A 320 -9.47 -8.51 -0.42
C ASP A 320 -9.37 -9.58 -1.51
N ASP A 321 -10.32 -10.52 -1.54
CA ASP A 321 -10.43 -11.55 -2.57
C ASP A 321 -11.02 -11.03 -3.90
N GLY A 322 -11.48 -9.79 -3.95
CA GLY A 322 -12.10 -9.15 -5.11
C GLY A 322 -13.45 -9.70 -5.52
N HIS A 323 -14.09 -10.54 -4.71
CA HIS A 323 -15.38 -11.18 -5.04
C HIS A 323 -16.60 -10.33 -4.65
N LEU A 324 -16.44 -9.41 -3.70
CA LEU A 324 -17.49 -8.53 -3.22
C LEU A 324 -17.12 -7.07 -3.53
N MET A 325 -18.09 -6.32 -3.96
CA MET A 325 -17.97 -4.89 -4.15
C MET A 325 -19.20 -4.18 -3.60
N VAL A 326 -18.97 -3.06 -2.94
CA VAL A 326 -20.04 -2.12 -2.57
C VAL A 326 -19.76 -0.77 -3.19
N TYR A 327 -20.81 -0.05 -3.57
CA TYR A 327 -20.67 1.32 -4.06
C TYR A 327 -21.95 2.14 -3.81
N GLN A 328 -21.76 3.44 -3.70
CA GLN A 328 -22.84 4.42 -3.62
C GLN A 328 -23.35 4.79 -5.02
N THR A 329 -24.64 5.09 -5.11
CA THR A 329 -25.23 5.68 -6.31
C THR A 329 -25.76 7.09 -6.03
N GLY A 330 -25.43 8.02 -6.92
CA GLY A 330 -25.87 9.42 -6.84
C GLY A 330 -25.20 10.23 -5.73
N GLY A 331 -25.15 11.53 -5.87
CA GLY A 331 -24.71 12.46 -4.83
C GLY A 331 -23.20 12.48 -4.57
N LYS A 332 -22.85 13.16 -3.48
CA LYS A 332 -21.52 13.19 -2.86
C LYS A 332 -21.43 12.10 -1.79
N THR A 333 -20.24 11.84 -1.28
CA THR A 333 -19.93 10.81 -0.27
C THR A 333 -20.92 10.76 0.89
N ASP A 334 -21.24 11.90 1.50
CA ASP A 334 -22.15 12.00 2.65
C ASP A 334 -23.62 12.29 2.27
N LYS A 335 -23.98 12.15 1.01
CA LYS A 335 -25.34 12.46 0.50
C LYS A 335 -26.00 11.30 -0.25
N SER A 336 -25.51 10.08 -0.04
CA SER A 336 -26.09 8.88 -0.63
C SER A 336 -26.86 8.06 0.40
N ALA A 337 -28.15 7.90 0.17
CA ALA A 337 -29.02 7.08 0.99
C ALA A 337 -29.04 5.58 0.58
N THR A 338 -28.24 5.19 -0.41
CA THR A 338 -28.30 3.83 -0.94
C THR A 338 -26.91 3.27 -1.21
N LEU A 339 -26.65 2.08 -0.70
CA LEU A 339 -25.48 1.26 -1.04
C LEU A 339 -25.92 0.09 -1.92
N HIS A 340 -25.17 -0.17 -2.98
CA HIS A 340 -25.29 -1.35 -3.81
C HIS A 340 -24.18 -2.32 -3.50
N ILE A 341 -24.53 -3.53 -3.13
CA ILE A 341 -23.61 -4.61 -2.80
C ILE A 341 -23.72 -5.67 -3.91
N MET A 342 -22.60 -6.01 -4.54
CA MET A 342 -22.51 -6.98 -5.61
C MET A 342 -21.62 -8.15 -5.20
N ASN A 343 -22.12 -9.36 -5.33
CA ASN A 343 -21.30 -10.56 -5.31
C ASN A 343 -20.95 -10.93 -6.77
N LEU A 344 -19.75 -10.61 -7.18
CA LEU A 344 -19.28 -10.78 -8.57
C LEU A 344 -19.13 -12.27 -8.94
N LYS A 345 -18.95 -13.14 -7.95
CA LYS A 345 -18.82 -14.60 -8.12
C LYS A 345 -20.17 -15.27 -8.33
N SER A 346 -21.16 -14.99 -7.48
CA SER A 346 -22.51 -15.56 -7.61
C SER A 346 -23.39 -14.79 -8.60
N GLY A 347 -23.10 -13.51 -8.84
CA GLY A 347 -23.94 -12.59 -9.61
C GLY A 347 -25.12 -12.05 -8.81
N GLU A 348 -25.19 -12.32 -7.51
CA GLU A 348 -26.21 -11.79 -6.62
C GLU A 348 -25.87 -10.33 -6.28
N ASP A 349 -26.90 -9.48 -6.30
CA ASP A 349 -26.82 -8.10 -5.87
C ASP A 349 -27.98 -7.74 -4.94
N TYR A 350 -27.73 -6.82 -4.02
CA TYR A 350 -28.76 -6.25 -3.16
C TYR A 350 -28.42 -4.82 -2.78
N THR A 351 -29.42 -4.11 -2.22
CA THR A 351 -29.24 -2.73 -1.79
C THR A 351 -29.56 -2.59 -0.32
N ILE A 352 -28.79 -1.73 0.36
CA ILE A 352 -29.09 -1.22 1.68
C ILE A 352 -29.54 0.22 1.51
N LYS A 353 -30.69 0.55 2.09
CA LYS A 353 -31.24 1.92 2.09
C LYS A 353 -31.17 2.48 3.49
N ALA A 354 -30.78 3.74 3.59
CA ALA A 354 -30.86 4.51 4.82
C ALA A 354 -32.33 4.72 5.26
N GLU A 355 -32.52 5.04 6.50
CA GLU A 355 -33.78 5.58 7.00
C GLU A 355 -34.01 7.01 6.48
N ASP A 356 -35.23 7.52 6.66
CA ASP A 356 -35.57 8.87 6.17
C ASP A 356 -34.69 9.93 6.85
N GLY A 357 -34.00 10.71 6.04
CA GLY A 357 -33.11 11.77 6.52
C GLY A 357 -31.67 11.35 6.80
N GLU A 358 -31.32 10.07 6.62
CA GLU A 358 -29.96 9.52 6.83
C GLU A 358 -29.26 9.23 5.51
N ASN A 359 -27.94 9.10 5.58
CA ASN A 359 -27.10 8.63 4.51
C ASN A 359 -26.16 7.50 4.96
N LEU A 360 -25.63 6.77 4.00
CA LEU A 360 -24.78 5.59 4.24
C LEU A 360 -23.40 5.79 3.60
N ARG A 361 -22.37 5.37 4.29
CA ARG A 361 -20.97 5.38 3.81
C ARG A 361 -20.42 3.96 3.78
N PRO A 362 -19.91 3.45 2.64
CA PRO A 362 -19.21 2.17 2.60
C PRO A 362 -17.85 2.34 3.26
N LEU A 363 -17.41 1.38 4.07
CA LEU A 363 -16.13 1.46 4.79
C LEU A 363 -15.16 0.35 4.37
N GLY A 364 -15.67 -0.85 4.09
CA GLY A 364 -14.81 -1.96 3.67
C GLY A 364 -15.40 -3.32 3.97
N PHE A 365 -14.52 -4.31 4.00
CA PHE A 365 -14.86 -5.69 4.32
C PHE A 365 -13.89 -6.25 5.36
N ILE A 366 -14.39 -7.09 6.24
CA ILE A 366 -13.58 -7.84 7.19
C ILE A 366 -14.03 -9.31 7.15
N ASN A 367 -13.14 -10.23 6.82
CA ASN A 367 -13.44 -11.67 6.69
C ASN A 367 -14.63 -12.00 5.74
N GLY A 368 -14.88 -11.15 4.73
CA GLY A 368 -16.01 -11.27 3.80
C GLY A 368 -17.31 -10.64 4.31
N ASP A 369 -17.32 -10.06 5.49
CA ASP A 369 -18.43 -9.29 6.03
C ASP A 369 -18.28 -7.82 5.67
N PHE A 370 -19.41 -7.18 5.29
CA PHE A 370 -19.45 -5.80 4.84
C PHE A 370 -19.61 -4.83 6.00
N ILE A 371 -18.78 -3.77 6.00
CA ILE A 371 -18.78 -2.69 7.00
C ILE A 371 -19.27 -1.41 6.36
N TYR A 372 -20.23 -0.74 6.98
CA TYR A 372 -20.71 0.57 6.54
C TYR A 372 -21.08 1.45 7.73
N GLY A 373 -21.00 2.77 7.51
CA GLY A 373 -21.39 3.77 8.47
C GLY A 373 -22.72 4.43 8.13
N LYS A 374 -23.44 4.90 9.16
CA LYS A 374 -24.59 5.76 9.04
C LYS A 374 -24.23 7.19 9.44
N VAL A 375 -24.63 8.14 8.61
CA VAL A 375 -24.41 9.56 8.85
C VAL A 375 -25.74 10.30 8.87
N ASN A 376 -25.85 11.28 9.76
CA ASN A 376 -26.99 12.20 9.79
C ASN A 376 -26.51 13.55 9.22
N PRO A 377 -27.11 14.07 8.13
CA PRO A 377 -26.73 15.37 7.59
C PRO A 377 -26.84 16.54 8.57
N ALA A 378 -27.68 16.40 9.62
CA ALA A 378 -27.78 17.41 10.69
C ALA A 378 -26.52 17.46 11.59
N ASP A 379 -25.67 16.43 11.53
CA ASP A 379 -24.40 16.37 12.24
C ASP A 379 -23.22 16.91 11.41
N THR A 380 -23.49 17.51 10.25
CA THR A 380 -22.45 18.24 9.51
C THR A 380 -21.89 19.36 10.36
N GLY A 381 -20.59 19.47 10.41
CA GLY A 381 -19.86 20.48 11.18
C GLY A 381 -18.45 20.64 10.65
N ILE A 382 -17.62 21.34 11.38
CA ILE A 382 -16.27 21.70 10.97
C ILE A 382 -15.27 21.07 11.93
N THR A 383 -14.21 20.44 11.40
CA THR A 383 -13.08 20.01 12.23
C THR A 383 -12.30 21.22 12.74
N VAL A 384 -11.45 21.02 13.73
CA VAL A 384 -10.56 22.10 14.22
C VAL A 384 -9.56 22.58 13.14
N SER A 385 -9.34 21.80 12.08
CA SER A 385 -8.56 22.23 10.91
C SER A 385 -9.38 23.00 9.88
N GLY A 386 -10.69 23.23 10.11
CA GLY A 386 -11.59 23.94 9.19
C GLY A 386 -12.15 23.08 8.04
N GLU A 387 -11.97 21.76 8.08
CA GLU A 387 -12.56 20.83 7.11
C GLU A 387 -14.04 20.56 7.46
N GLU A 388 -14.94 20.68 6.48
CA GLU A 388 -16.34 20.27 6.67
C GLU A 388 -16.46 18.76 6.67
N ILE A 389 -17.01 18.18 7.71
CA ILE A 389 -17.25 16.74 7.83
C ILE A 389 -18.69 16.45 8.24
N THR A 390 -19.17 15.29 7.84
CA THR A 390 -20.39 14.67 8.38
C THR A 390 -20.00 13.34 8.99
N PRO A 391 -19.65 13.28 10.30
CA PRO A 391 -19.15 12.05 10.90
C PRO A 391 -20.26 11.01 11.07
N MET A 392 -19.85 9.74 11.19
CA MET A 392 -20.76 8.61 11.39
C MET A 392 -21.16 8.52 12.87
N TYR A 393 -22.43 8.38 13.12
CA TYR A 393 -22.97 8.14 14.48
C TYR A 393 -23.08 6.65 14.80
N GLU A 394 -23.09 5.79 13.77
CA GLU A 394 -23.22 4.34 13.89
C GLU A 394 -22.40 3.63 12.79
N VAL A 395 -21.76 2.53 13.14
CA VAL A 395 -21.10 1.62 12.19
C VAL A 395 -21.74 0.23 12.33
N GLN A 396 -22.14 -0.36 11.21
CA GLN A 396 -22.71 -1.70 11.15
C GLN A 396 -21.83 -2.67 10.36
N ILE A 397 -21.80 -3.91 10.80
CA ILE A 397 -21.18 -5.03 10.09
C ILE A 397 -22.29 -6.00 9.68
N ARG A 398 -22.34 -6.37 8.40
CA ARG A 398 -23.29 -7.33 7.85
C ARG A 398 -22.58 -8.49 7.18
N ASN A 399 -23.04 -9.69 7.47
CA ASN A 399 -22.49 -10.90 6.87
C ASN A 399 -22.94 -11.08 5.40
N SER A 400 -22.36 -12.08 4.73
CA SER A 400 -22.65 -12.41 3.32
C SER A 400 -24.13 -12.71 3.02
N LYS A 401 -24.95 -12.94 4.04
CA LYS A 401 -26.42 -13.16 3.92
C LYS A 401 -27.22 -11.90 4.22
N ASN A 402 -26.58 -10.74 4.26
CA ASN A 402 -27.16 -9.44 4.61
C ASN A 402 -27.82 -9.40 6.00
N LYS A 403 -27.32 -10.22 6.95
CA LYS A 403 -27.75 -10.17 8.35
C LYS A 403 -26.75 -9.35 9.16
N GLU A 404 -27.24 -8.59 10.10
CA GLU A 404 -26.40 -7.87 11.06
C GLU A 404 -25.55 -8.84 11.88
N ALA A 405 -24.23 -8.62 11.86
CA ALA A 405 -23.25 -9.36 12.63
C ALA A 405 -22.80 -8.54 13.86
N ALA A 406 -22.61 -7.22 13.70
CA ALA A 406 -22.29 -6.31 14.79
C ALA A 406 -22.79 -4.89 14.49
N GLN A 407 -22.97 -4.11 15.57
CA GLN A 407 -23.36 -2.70 15.51
C GLN A 407 -22.62 -1.93 16.59
N TYR A 408 -22.04 -0.79 16.21
CA TYR A 408 -21.35 0.15 17.10
C TYR A 408 -22.05 1.50 17.01
N ASN A 409 -22.64 1.94 18.12
CA ASN A 409 -23.33 3.22 18.21
C ASN A 409 -22.55 4.18 19.12
N PHE A 410 -22.28 5.36 18.62
CA PHE A 410 -21.41 6.34 19.27
C PHE A 410 -22.19 7.52 19.91
N THR A 411 -23.50 7.62 19.69
CA THR A 411 -24.31 8.79 20.11
C THR A 411 -24.43 8.99 21.61
N GLU A 412 -24.34 7.94 22.43
CA GLU A 412 -24.55 8.01 23.87
C GLU A 412 -23.54 8.92 24.62
N GLN A 413 -22.38 9.20 23.98
CA GLN A 413 -21.30 9.98 24.60
C GLN A 413 -20.95 11.25 23.78
N SER A 414 -21.78 11.65 22.81
CA SER A 414 -21.47 12.72 21.85
C SER A 414 -20.17 12.47 21.07
N ILE A 415 -19.80 11.19 20.93
CA ILE A 415 -18.64 10.72 20.17
C ILE A 415 -19.16 10.27 18.80
N TYR A 416 -18.39 10.55 17.77
CA TYR A 416 -18.67 10.14 16.39
C TYR A 416 -17.42 9.48 15.80
N THR A 417 -17.58 8.79 14.68
CA THR A 417 -16.47 8.18 13.95
C THR A 417 -16.33 8.86 12.57
N THR A 418 -15.13 9.30 12.27
CA THR A 418 -14.83 9.92 10.96
C THR A 418 -14.40 8.89 9.93
N ASP A 419 -13.68 7.86 10.38
CA ASP A 419 -13.10 6.84 9.51
C ASP A 419 -12.88 5.53 10.29
N VAL A 420 -12.81 4.40 9.56
CA VAL A 420 -12.50 3.07 10.11
C VAL A 420 -11.38 2.46 9.29
N LEU A 421 -10.23 2.29 9.91
CA LEU A 421 -9.11 1.57 9.31
C LEU A 421 -9.28 0.07 9.55
N ILE A 422 -9.11 -0.72 8.50
CA ILE A 422 -9.23 -2.17 8.53
C ILE A 422 -7.86 -2.78 8.26
N ASP A 423 -7.31 -3.51 9.23
CA ASP A 423 -6.05 -4.22 9.07
C ASP A 423 -6.20 -5.67 9.56
N GLY A 424 -6.30 -6.60 8.61
CA GLY A 424 -6.58 -8.00 8.89
C GLY A 424 -7.85 -8.18 9.72
N ASN A 425 -7.72 -8.58 10.99
CA ASN A 425 -8.84 -8.76 11.92
C ASN A 425 -9.08 -7.56 12.84
N LEU A 426 -8.33 -6.47 12.69
CA LEU A 426 -8.39 -5.29 13.55
C LEU A 426 -9.16 -4.16 12.85
N LEU A 427 -10.15 -3.62 13.55
CA LEU A 427 -10.83 -2.38 13.20
C LEU A 427 -10.34 -1.27 14.11
N THR A 428 -9.89 -0.16 13.53
CA THR A 428 -9.51 1.05 14.27
C THR A 428 -10.48 2.17 13.92
N PHE A 429 -11.25 2.62 14.89
CA PHE A 429 -12.19 3.72 14.75
C PHE A 429 -11.49 5.05 15.06
N ASN A 430 -11.39 5.93 14.06
CA ASN A 430 -10.95 7.31 14.25
C ASN A 430 -12.15 8.13 14.74
N ARG A 431 -12.07 8.64 15.99
CA ARG A 431 -13.21 9.23 16.66
C ARG A 431 -13.04 10.73 16.89
N VAL A 432 -14.18 11.43 16.92
CA VAL A 432 -14.28 12.86 17.23
C VAL A 432 -15.36 13.11 18.25
N ILE A 433 -15.19 14.17 19.04
CA ILE A 433 -16.21 14.66 20.00
C ILE A 433 -16.75 15.97 19.44
N LYS A 434 -18.10 16.10 19.43
CA LYS A 434 -18.79 17.32 19.03
C LYS A 434 -18.77 18.35 20.17
N ASP A 435 -18.25 19.54 19.86
CA ASP A 435 -18.30 20.71 20.74
C ASP A 435 -18.89 21.89 19.96
N GLY A 436 -20.16 22.19 20.20
CA GLY A 436 -20.92 23.15 19.38
C GLY A 436 -21.07 22.68 17.94
N GLU A 437 -20.54 23.43 16.99
CA GLU A 437 -20.50 23.06 15.56
C GLU A 437 -19.13 22.47 15.16
N THR A 438 -18.18 22.37 16.08
CA THR A 438 -16.81 21.93 15.84
C THR A 438 -16.60 20.49 16.33
N TYR A 439 -15.81 19.74 15.61
CA TYR A 439 -15.40 18.38 15.94
C TYR A 439 -13.92 18.32 16.33
N ASN A 440 -13.66 17.85 17.54
CA ASN A 440 -12.31 17.63 18.09
C ASN A 440 -11.94 16.16 18.02
N SER A 441 -10.73 15.83 17.55
CA SER A 441 -10.22 14.46 17.57
C SER A 441 -10.12 13.91 18.99
N THR A 442 -10.41 12.62 19.17
CA THR A 442 -10.30 11.94 20.46
C THR A 442 -9.62 10.60 20.30
N LYS A 443 -9.42 9.86 21.40
CA LYS A 443 -8.73 8.56 21.39
C LYS A 443 -9.42 7.58 20.43
N GLN A 444 -8.60 6.89 19.64
CA GLN A 444 -9.04 5.80 18.80
C GLN A 444 -9.63 4.65 19.63
N GLU A 445 -10.53 3.90 19.04
CA GLU A 445 -11.05 2.65 19.59
C GLU A 445 -10.67 1.48 18.69
N TYR A 446 -10.29 0.37 19.32
CA TYR A 446 -9.81 -0.81 18.63
C TYR A 446 -10.75 -1.98 18.89
N VAL A 447 -11.19 -2.64 17.82
CA VAL A 447 -12.04 -3.83 17.88
C VAL A 447 -11.41 -4.94 17.07
N THR A 448 -11.26 -6.11 17.69
CA THR A 448 -10.74 -7.31 17.02
C THR A 448 -11.89 -8.25 16.68
N ASN A 449 -12.01 -8.64 15.42
CA ASN A 449 -12.95 -9.67 15.01
C ASN A 449 -12.33 -11.07 15.22
N ASN A 450 -12.87 -11.81 16.19
CA ASN A 450 -12.41 -13.16 16.56
C ASN A 450 -13.33 -14.26 16.00
N GLU A 451 -13.76 -14.18 14.74
CA GLU A 451 -14.51 -15.27 14.16
C GLU A 451 -13.67 -16.56 14.08
N GLU A 452 -14.23 -17.68 14.59
CA GLU A 452 -13.68 -19.00 14.36
C GLU A 452 -13.75 -19.32 12.86
N ARG A 453 -12.58 -19.39 12.19
CA ARG A 453 -12.48 -19.84 10.81
C ARG A 453 -12.93 -21.30 10.75
N LYS A 454 -13.82 -21.63 9.80
CA LYS A 454 -14.11 -23.03 9.47
C LYS A 454 -12.80 -23.72 9.11
N GLU A 455 -12.58 -24.91 9.68
CA GLU A 455 -11.42 -25.73 9.33
C GLU A 455 -11.37 -25.95 7.82
N SER A 456 -10.34 -25.40 7.19
CA SER A 456 -10.06 -25.64 5.77
C SER A 456 -9.17 -26.87 5.64
N LYS A 457 -9.43 -27.71 4.62
CA LYS A 457 -8.54 -28.84 4.32
C LYS A 457 -7.22 -28.42 3.70
N ILE A 458 -7.16 -27.22 3.13
CA ILE A 458 -5.96 -26.60 2.60
C ILE A 458 -5.78 -25.28 3.35
N VAL A 459 -4.66 -25.12 4.01
CA VAL A 459 -4.35 -23.94 4.82
C VAL A 459 -3.05 -23.34 4.34
N PHE A 460 -3.06 -22.03 4.08
CA PHE A 460 -1.83 -21.25 3.86
C PHE A 460 -1.39 -20.71 5.22
N GLU A 461 -0.19 -21.08 5.65
CA GLU A 461 0.28 -20.81 7.00
C GLU A 461 1.79 -20.57 7.09
N THR A 462 2.20 -19.91 8.17
CA THR A 462 3.61 -19.77 8.53
C THR A 462 4.08 -21.01 9.28
N TYR A 463 5.26 -21.50 8.96
CA TYR A 463 5.99 -22.48 9.77
C TYR A 463 7.42 -22.02 10.01
N VAL A 464 8.08 -22.60 11.01
CA VAL A 464 9.45 -22.21 11.38
C VAL A 464 10.40 -23.35 11.05
N SER A 465 11.43 -23.03 10.27
CA SER A 465 12.57 -23.91 9.99
C SER A 465 13.75 -23.53 10.88
N GLU A 466 14.54 -24.49 11.32
CA GLU A 466 15.72 -24.24 12.17
C GLU A 466 16.76 -23.37 11.47
N ASN A 467 16.96 -23.55 10.17
CA ASN A 467 18.04 -22.89 9.41
C ASN A 467 17.65 -21.56 8.76
N THR A 468 16.36 -21.36 8.44
CA THR A 468 15.89 -20.24 7.63
C THR A 468 14.79 -19.43 8.31
N GLY A 469 14.44 -19.77 9.56
CA GLY A 469 13.42 -19.05 10.34
C GLY A 469 12.01 -19.23 9.79
N LYS A 470 11.21 -18.17 9.85
CA LYS A 470 9.81 -18.19 9.36
C LYS A 470 9.74 -18.34 7.85
N GLN A 471 8.94 -19.29 7.43
CA GLN A 471 8.63 -19.59 6.02
C GLN A 471 7.12 -19.76 5.85
N MET A 472 6.65 -19.77 4.60
CA MET A 472 5.26 -20.00 4.25
C MET A 472 5.07 -21.36 3.60
N ARG A 473 3.91 -21.99 3.82
CA ARG A 473 3.53 -23.24 3.19
C ARG A 473 2.02 -23.38 3.00
N PHE A 474 1.62 -24.24 2.08
CA PHE A 474 0.29 -24.81 2.04
C PHE A 474 0.29 -26.17 2.72
N THR A 475 -0.55 -26.34 3.75
CA THR A 475 -0.78 -27.61 4.42
C THR A 475 -2.07 -28.24 3.88
N PHE A 476 -2.04 -29.53 3.60
CA PHE A 476 -3.17 -30.30 3.08
C PHE A 476 -3.58 -31.36 4.11
N ALA A 477 -4.84 -31.32 4.60
CA ALA A 477 -5.33 -32.27 5.61
C ALA A 477 -5.21 -33.74 5.18
N ASP A 478 -5.33 -34.02 3.89
CA ASP A 478 -5.19 -35.36 3.30
C ASP A 478 -3.71 -35.66 2.90
N GLY A 479 -2.77 -34.76 3.24
CA GLY A 479 -1.37 -34.83 2.84
C GLY A 479 -1.13 -34.60 1.35
N VAL A 480 0.14 -34.64 0.95
CA VAL A 480 0.59 -34.52 -0.44
C VAL A 480 1.34 -35.76 -0.89
N LYS A 481 1.35 -36.07 -2.18
CA LYS A 481 2.15 -37.17 -2.71
C LYS A 481 3.63 -36.79 -2.69
N LYS A 482 4.51 -37.65 -2.23
CA LYS A 482 5.96 -37.42 -2.18
C LYS A 482 6.58 -37.15 -3.56
N LYS A 483 6.01 -37.74 -4.62
CA LYS A 483 6.52 -37.56 -5.98
C LYS A 483 5.46 -36.84 -6.82
N GLN A 484 5.78 -35.64 -7.22
CA GLN A 484 4.92 -34.79 -8.04
C GLN A 484 5.12 -35.09 -9.51
N LYS A 485 4.04 -34.95 -10.30
CA LYS A 485 4.13 -34.93 -11.74
C LYS A 485 4.00 -33.50 -12.21
N GLN A 486 5.08 -32.94 -12.74
CA GLN A 486 5.00 -31.66 -13.44
C GLN A 486 4.33 -31.85 -14.80
N ASN A 487 3.30 -31.05 -15.04
CA ASN A 487 2.64 -31.01 -16.33
C ASN A 487 3.43 -30.14 -17.31
N GLU A 488 3.21 -30.37 -18.61
CA GLU A 488 3.72 -29.50 -19.67
C GLU A 488 3.15 -28.09 -19.51
N LYS A 489 3.90 -27.08 -19.99
CA LYS A 489 3.39 -25.70 -20.03
C LYS A 489 2.10 -25.60 -20.84
N PRO A 490 1.12 -24.80 -20.41
CA PRO A 490 -0.09 -24.56 -21.17
C PRO A 490 0.18 -23.93 -22.53
N ILE A 491 -0.67 -24.29 -23.49
CA ILE A 491 -0.68 -23.65 -24.81
C ILE A 491 -1.36 -22.29 -24.66
N TYR A 492 -0.66 -21.21 -25.03
CA TYR A 492 -1.21 -19.86 -25.02
C TYR A 492 -1.96 -19.55 -26.31
N GLN A 493 -3.19 -19.06 -26.17
CA GLN A 493 -3.99 -18.55 -27.27
C GLN A 493 -4.24 -17.04 -27.08
N PRO A 494 -3.67 -16.20 -27.95
CA PRO A 494 -3.87 -14.76 -27.88
C PRO A 494 -5.33 -14.39 -28.09
N GLY A 495 -5.80 -13.40 -27.36
CA GLY A 495 -7.11 -12.80 -27.50
C GLY A 495 -7.24 -11.93 -28.74
N LYS A 496 -8.47 -11.54 -29.02
CA LYS A 496 -8.81 -10.60 -30.13
C LYS A 496 -9.42 -9.31 -29.63
N LYS A 497 -9.59 -9.14 -28.29
CA LYS A 497 -10.27 -8.01 -27.70
C LYS A 497 -9.33 -7.16 -26.90
N THR A 498 -8.96 -6.01 -27.47
CA THR A 498 -8.34 -4.91 -26.72
C THR A 498 -9.42 -3.89 -26.36
N LEU A 499 -9.54 -3.62 -25.07
CA LEU A 499 -10.52 -2.68 -24.53
C LEU A 499 -9.78 -1.38 -24.17
N THR A 500 -10.18 -0.29 -24.82
CA THR A 500 -9.75 1.03 -24.41
C THR A 500 -10.84 1.61 -23.49
N ILE A 501 -10.47 1.86 -22.24
CA ILE A 501 -11.32 2.58 -21.29
C ILE A 501 -10.92 4.05 -21.39
N GLU A 502 -11.78 4.87 -22.00
CA GLU A 502 -11.56 6.31 -22.03
C GLU A 502 -11.75 6.87 -20.62
N LEU A 503 -10.67 7.31 -20.03
CA LEU A 503 -10.67 8.07 -18.79
C LEU A 503 -11.16 9.48 -19.14
N LYS A 504 -12.44 9.73 -18.96
CA LYS A 504 -13.02 11.07 -19.17
C LYS A 504 -12.52 11.96 -18.04
N GLY A 505 -11.78 13.01 -18.39
CA GLY A 505 -11.29 14.00 -17.45
C GLY A 505 -12.44 14.60 -16.64
N LYS A 506 -12.55 14.19 -15.41
CA LYS A 506 -13.39 14.75 -14.35
C LYS A 506 -12.52 15.54 -13.39
N GLU A 507 -13.10 16.26 -12.47
CA GLU A 507 -12.37 16.85 -11.35
C GLU A 507 -11.48 15.76 -10.75
N LYS A 508 -10.18 15.96 -10.89
CA LYS A 508 -9.21 14.99 -10.36
C LYS A 508 -9.25 15.10 -8.86
N GLU A 509 -9.56 14.00 -8.21
CA GLU A 509 -9.31 13.86 -6.79
C GLU A 509 -7.81 14.07 -6.52
N GLU A 510 -7.48 14.89 -5.51
CA GLU A 510 -6.11 15.07 -5.09
C GLU A 510 -5.59 13.73 -4.55
N LYS A 511 -4.44 13.29 -5.06
CA LYS A 511 -3.78 12.07 -4.59
C LYS A 511 -2.36 12.37 -4.16
N TYR A 512 -1.92 11.60 -3.17
CA TYR A 512 -0.59 11.68 -2.59
C TYR A 512 0.11 10.34 -2.77
N TYR A 513 1.17 10.35 -3.56
CA TYR A 513 1.96 9.18 -3.91
C TYR A 513 3.14 9.06 -2.95
N VAL A 514 3.24 7.93 -2.28
CA VAL A 514 4.35 7.61 -1.36
C VAL A 514 5.36 6.76 -2.09
N TYR A 515 6.54 7.30 -2.33
CA TYR A 515 7.68 6.55 -2.85
C TYR A 515 8.60 6.23 -1.67
N GLY A 516 8.85 4.94 -1.44
CA GLY A 516 9.72 4.44 -0.37
C GLY A 516 10.43 3.17 -0.80
N MET A 517 11.57 2.89 -0.23
CA MET A 517 12.41 1.72 -0.56
C MET A 517 12.69 1.56 -2.07
N GLY A 518 12.70 2.69 -2.81
CA GLY A 518 12.97 2.73 -4.24
C GLY A 518 11.79 2.43 -5.17
N GLU A 519 10.58 2.24 -4.63
CA GLU A 519 9.36 1.90 -5.36
C GLU A 519 8.16 2.74 -4.89
N LEU A 520 7.03 2.71 -5.62
CA LEU A 520 5.78 3.29 -5.14
C LEU A 520 5.20 2.37 -4.06
N ALA A 521 5.19 2.84 -2.81
CA ALA A 521 4.78 2.07 -1.65
C ALA A 521 3.28 2.18 -1.35
N ALA A 522 2.66 3.32 -1.65
CA ALA A 522 1.22 3.54 -1.40
C ALA A 522 0.70 4.78 -2.14
N VAL A 523 -0.62 4.88 -2.27
CA VAL A 523 -1.35 6.05 -2.78
C VAL A 523 -2.48 6.37 -1.81
N TYR A 524 -2.60 7.64 -1.41
CA TYR A 524 -3.62 8.12 -0.48
C TYR A 524 -4.34 9.35 -1.05
N ASN A 525 -5.55 9.59 -0.58
CA ASN A 525 -6.31 10.82 -0.83
C ASN A 525 -6.14 11.86 0.29
N LYS A 526 -5.50 11.49 1.41
CA LYS A 526 -5.19 12.37 2.54
C LYS A 526 -3.68 12.52 2.74
N ALA A 527 -3.22 13.77 2.79
CA ALA A 527 -1.79 14.07 2.92
C ALA A 527 -1.20 13.54 4.24
N GLY A 528 -1.93 13.63 5.35
CA GLY A 528 -1.48 13.14 6.65
C GLY A 528 -1.14 11.64 6.64
N TYR A 529 -2.01 10.80 6.07
CA TYR A 529 -1.75 9.36 5.95
C TYR A 529 -0.55 9.04 5.05
N ALA A 530 -0.39 9.81 3.97
CA ALA A 530 0.75 9.66 3.09
C ALA A 530 2.08 9.99 3.80
N VAL A 531 2.10 11.04 4.64
CA VAL A 531 3.29 11.42 5.43
C VAL A 531 3.64 10.32 6.45
N GLN A 532 2.65 9.82 7.19
CA GLN A 532 2.86 8.73 8.15
C GLN A 532 3.43 7.47 7.47
N LYS A 533 2.88 7.09 6.32
CA LYS A 533 3.40 5.96 5.55
C LYS A 533 4.81 6.22 5.02
N ALA A 534 5.07 7.41 4.50
CA ALA A 534 6.38 7.78 3.98
C ALA A 534 7.46 7.74 5.08
N GLU A 535 7.12 8.08 6.32
CA GLU A 535 8.04 7.94 7.43
C GLU A 535 8.43 6.50 7.71
N GLN A 536 7.46 5.57 7.68
CA GLN A 536 7.69 4.14 7.91
C GLN A 536 8.60 3.49 6.85
N VAL A 537 8.53 3.99 5.60
CA VAL A 537 9.27 3.42 4.46
C VAL A 537 10.45 4.29 4.01
N SER A 538 10.92 5.20 4.88
CA SER A 538 11.98 6.18 4.56
C SER A 538 11.77 6.85 3.21
N GLY A 539 10.54 7.32 3.01
CA GLY A 539 10.07 7.74 1.69
C GLY A 539 9.89 9.23 1.51
N VAL A 540 9.25 9.53 0.38
CA VAL A 540 8.85 10.86 -0.08
C VAL A 540 7.36 10.84 -0.41
N VAL A 541 6.66 11.95 -0.15
CA VAL A 541 5.28 12.17 -0.57
C VAL A 541 5.25 13.18 -1.70
N ILE A 542 4.63 12.82 -2.81
CA ILE A 542 4.43 13.69 -3.98
C ILE A 542 2.93 13.80 -4.27
N SER A 543 2.44 15.02 -4.44
CA SER A 543 1.03 15.25 -4.81
C SER A 543 0.75 14.92 -6.27
N SER A 544 -0.53 14.80 -6.67
CA SER A 544 -0.95 14.64 -8.07
C SER A 544 -0.54 15.82 -8.96
N GLU A 545 -0.26 17.00 -8.38
CA GLU A 545 0.32 18.16 -9.07
C GLU A 545 1.86 18.10 -9.20
N GLN A 546 2.49 16.99 -8.80
CA GLN A 546 3.94 16.76 -8.82
C GLN A 546 4.73 17.64 -7.86
N LYS A 547 4.10 18.14 -6.78
CA LYS A 547 4.75 18.88 -5.71
C LYS A 547 5.26 17.93 -4.63
N TYR A 548 6.41 18.23 -4.07
CA TYR A 548 6.94 17.55 -2.89
C TYR A 548 6.18 18.04 -1.65
N VAL A 549 5.41 17.13 -1.05
CA VAL A 549 4.65 17.37 0.18
C VAL A 549 5.52 17.13 1.40
N TRP A 550 6.26 16.02 1.39
CA TRP A 550 7.10 15.64 2.52
C TRP A 550 8.22 14.68 2.09
N GLU A 551 9.34 14.71 2.83
CA GLU A 551 10.50 13.88 2.55
C GLU A 551 11.24 13.55 3.86
N LYS A 552 11.45 12.26 4.15
CA LYS A 552 12.15 11.80 5.36
C LYS A 552 13.58 12.37 5.42
N GLY A 553 13.90 13.06 6.54
CA GLY A 553 15.27 13.47 6.86
C GLY A 553 15.90 14.56 5.97
N ASN A 554 15.15 15.14 5.03
CA ASN A 554 15.65 16.23 4.18
C ASN A 554 15.22 17.59 4.73
N ARG A 555 15.69 17.93 5.93
CA ARG A 555 15.49 19.24 6.57
C ARG A 555 16.74 19.73 7.28
N ASP A 556 16.85 21.03 7.45
CA ASP A 556 17.88 21.63 8.27
C ASP A 556 17.64 21.33 9.75
N LEU A 557 18.71 21.32 10.55
CA LEU A 557 18.60 21.14 12.01
C LEU A 557 18.01 22.36 12.71
N VAL A 558 18.18 23.53 12.11
CA VAL A 558 17.68 24.82 12.60
C VAL A 558 17.11 25.59 11.43
N TYR A 559 15.89 26.05 11.56
CA TYR A 559 15.23 26.85 10.54
C TYR A 559 14.31 27.88 11.16
N SER A 560 14.27 29.08 10.57
CA SER A 560 13.29 30.10 10.91
C SER A 560 12.87 30.89 9.69
N THR A 561 11.60 31.24 9.62
CA THR A 561 11.07 32.20 8.65
C THR A 561 10.65 33.45 9.40
N GLU A 562 10.95 34.61 8.83
CA GLU A 562 10.48 35.88 9.39
C GLU A 562 8.96 35.96 9.19
N ALA A 563 8.20 35.84 10.27
CA ALA A 563 6.79 36.16 10.27
C ALA A 563 6.61 37.64 10.63
N GLY A 564 5.94 38.37 9.75
CA GLY A 564 5.47 39.70 10.08
C GLY A 564 4.47 39.66 11.25
N LYS A 565 4.36 40.76 11.98
CA LYS A 565 3.33 40.85 13.05
C LYS A 565 1.93 40.81 12.42
N PHE A 566 1.11 39.92 12.91
CA PHE A 566 -0.32 39.87 12.59
C PHE A 566 -1.11 39.53 13.87
N GLN A 567 -2.35 39.93 13.92
CA GLN A 567 -3.20 39.76 15.07
C GLN A 567 -4.64 39.51 14.58
N CYS A 568 -5.45 38.81 15.40
CA CYS A 568 -6.87 38.66 15.15
C CYS A 568 -7.56 40.02 15.01
N GLU A 569 -8.44 40.17 14.05
CA GLU A 569 -9.36 41.29 13.92
C GLU A 569 -10.56 41.08 14.86
N GLU A 570 -11.39 42.12 15.04
CA GLU A 570 -12.54 42.03 15.95
C GLU A 570 -13.54 40.96 15.46
N GLY A 571 -13.76 39.91 16.25
CA GLY A 571 -14.65 38.79 15.94
C GLY A 571 -14.02 37.69 15.05
N GLU A 572 -12.74 37.80 14.70
CA GLU A 572 -12.02 36.81 13.90
C GLU A 572 -11.47 35.69 14.81
N SER A 573 -11.58 34.45 14.37
CA SER A 573 -10.95 33.32 15.07
C SER A 573 -9.41 33.32 14.88
N SER A 574 -8.70 32.65 15.77
CA SER A 574 -7.25 32.47 15.65
C SER A 574 -6.87 31.71 14.36
N LEU A 575 -7.72 30.77 13.92
CA LEU A 575 -7.52 30.03 12.69
C LEU A 575 -7.67 30.94 11.47
N ASP A 576 -8.77 31.72 11.39
CA ASP A 576 -8.99 32.65 10.27
C ASP A 576 -7.87 33.68 10.16
N ALA A 577 -7.37 34.19 11.28
CA ALA A 577 -6.26 35.12 11.31
C ALA A 577 -4.96 34.48 10.77
N CYS A 578 -4.67 33.23 11.15
CA CYS A 578 -3.54 32.48 10.61
C CYS A 578 -3.70 32.23 9.12
N GLU A 579 -4.87 31.76 8.66
CA GLU A 579 -5.14 31.50 7.25
C GLU A 579 -5.04 32.79 6.40
N ARG A 580 -5.62 33.87 6.86
CA ARG A 580 -5.49 35.20 6.23
C ARG A 580 -4.02 35.62 6.12
N TYR A 581 -3.21 35.38 7.15
CA TYR A 581 -1.77 35.64 7.08
C TYR A 581 -1.09 34.77 6.03
N MET A 582 -1.51 33.52 5.86
CA MET A 582 -0.91 32.58 4.92
C MET A 582 -1.25 32.86 3.44
N GLU A 583 -2.30 33.62 3.11
CA GLU A 583 -2.66 33.99 1.74
C GLU A 583 -1.50 34.63 0.95
N GLN A 584 -0.63 35.39 1.61
CA GLN A 584 0.52 36.06 0.99
C GLN A 584 1.55 35.08 0.40
N TYR A 585 1.54 33.81 0.85
CA TYR A 585 2.49 32.80 0.37
C TYR A 585 2.06 32.19 -0.96
N HIS A 586 0.80 32.36 -1.38
CA HIS A 586 0.23 31.77 -2.60
C HIS A 586 0.54 30.28 -2.72
N ALA A 587 0.45 29.56 -1.61
CA ALA A 587 0.80 28.16 -1.48
C ALA A 587 -0.45 27.28 -1.37
N GLN A 588 -0.31 26.03 -1.75
CA GLN A 588 -1.39 25.03 -1.62
C GLN A 588 -1.54 24.64 -0.15
N ARG A 589 -2.76 24.75 0.36
CA ARG A 589 -3.15 24.30 1.70
C ARG A 589 -3.23 22.78 1.77
N LEU A 590 -2.70 22.19 2.82
CA LEU A 590 -2.70 20.76 3.09
C LEU A 590 -3.22 20.49 4.50
N ASP A 591 -4.15 19.55 4.64
CA ASP A 591 -4.51 18.98 5.94
C ASP A 591 -3.52 17.86 6.30
N LEU A 592 -2.81 18.04 7.41
CA LEU A 592 -1.79 17.14 7.93
C LEU A 592 -2.18 16.63 9.33
N THR A 593 -3.47 16.58 9.61
CA THR A 593 -4.01 16.05 10.86
C THR A 593 -3.54 14.61 11.09
N GLY A 594 -3.15 14.31 12.33
CA GLY A 594 -2.63 13.02 12.76
C GLY A 594 -1.11 12.84 12.56
N CYS A 595 -0.43 13.81 11.96
CA CYS A 595 1.04 13.81 11.89
C CYS A 595 1.65 14.21 13.23
N SER A 596 2.90 13.79 13.50
CA SER A 596 3.66 14.26 14.66
C SER A 596 4.28 15.63 14.42
N LEU A 597 4.63 16.34 15.49
CA LEU A 597 5.35 17.62 15.38
C LEU A 597 6.67 17.45 14.62
N ASP A 598 7.42 16.37 14.87
CA ASP A 598 8.71 16.12 14.18
C ASP A 598 8.52 15.97 12.66
N GLN A 599 7.47 15.28 12.22
CA GLN A 599 7.11 15.18 10.79
C GLN A 599 6.86 16.57 10.19
N MET A 600 6.27 17.47 10.96
CA MET A 600 5.89 18.80 10.51
C MET A 600 7.07 19.76 10.33
N LEU A 601 8.20 19.52 10.99
CA LEU A 601 9.41 20.36 10.84
C LEU A 601 9.91 20.39 9.38
N TYR A 602 9.72 19.32 8.62
CA TYR A 602 10.01 19.30 7.19
C TYR A 602 9.23 20.37 6.42
N VAL A 603 7.92 20.48 6.69
CA VAL A 603 7.04 21.41 5.96
C VAL A 603 7.43 22.86 6.26
N ILE A 604 7.72 23.18 7.51
CA ILE A 604 8.22 24.51 7.93
C ILE A 604 9.53 24.82 7.20
N ASN A 605 10.43 23.86 7.07
CA ASN A 605 11.73 24.01 6.41
C ASN A 605 11.62 24.34 4.90
N ARG A 606 10.44 24.13 4.29
CA ARG A 606 10.20 24.49 2.87
C ARG A 606 9.83 25.94 2.63
N GLY A 607 9.91 26.76 3.66
CA GLY A 607 9.79 28.21 3.54
C GLY A 607 8.39 28.77 3.72
N CYS A 608 7.44 27.96 4.14
CA CYS A 608 6.12 28.39 4.56
C CYS A 608 5.93 28.12 6.05
N PRO A 609 5.48 29.09 6.84
CA PRO A 609 4.98 28.82 8.17
C PRO A 609 3.84 27.81 8.14
N MET A 610 3.59 27.17 9.27
CA MET A 610 2.55 26.15 9.42
C MET A 610 1.60 26.52 10.53
N ILE A 611 0.32 26.24 10.37
CA ILE A 611 -0.66 26.40 11.43
C ILE A 611 -0.70 25.12 12.26
N ALA A 612 -0.60 25.25 13.56
CA ALA A 612 -0.86 24.20 14.55
C ALA A 612 -2.07 24.56 15.39
N ILE A 613 -2.94 23.60 15.62
CA ILE A 613 -4.08 23.75 16.50
C ILE A 613 -3.70 23.22 17.89
N LEU A 614 -3.93 24.05 18.90
CA LEU A 614 -3.71 23.73 20.30
C LEU A 614 -5.03 23.40 21.00
N GLU A 615 -4.98 23.18 22.32
CA GLU A 615 -6.17 22.95 23.13
C GLU A 615 -7.25 24.03 22.90
N SER A 616 -8.51 23.65 22.98
CA SER A 616 -9.67 24.53 22.75
C SER A 616 -9.72 25.16 21.34
N ALA A 617 -9.24 24.44 20.34
CA ALA A 617 -9.19 24.86 18.94
C ALA A 617 -8.45 26.19 18.70
N HIS A 618 -7.49 26.54 19.58
CA HIS A 618 -6.68 27.73 19.44
C HIS A 618 -5.58 27.53 18.40
N ALA A 619 -5.60 28.27 17.31
CA ALA A 619 -4.61 28.18 16.23
C ALA A 619 -3.41 29.10 16.51
N VAL A 620 -2.21 28.60 16.26
CA VAL A 620 -0.95 29.35 16.29
C VAL A 620 -0.15 29.10 14.99
N LEU A 621 0.72 30.04 14.65
CA LEU A 621 1.54 29.92 13.44
C LEU A 621 2.98 29.54 13.82
N LEU A 622 3.37 28.28 13.52
CA LEU A 622 4.75 27.82 13.71
C LEU A 622 5.66 28.46 12.66
N THR A 623 6.70 29.14 13.08
CA THR A 623 7.56 29.94 12.20
C THR A 623 9.01 29.49 12.18
N GLY A 624 9.43 28.64 13.12
CA GLY A 624 10.80 28.18 13.16
C GLY A 624 11.04 27.13 14.24
N TYR A 625 12.19 26.49 14.16
CA TYR A 625 12.62 25.48 15.12
C TYR A 625 14.14 25.42 15.25
N THR A 626 14.60 24.92 16.37
CA THR A 626 15.97 24.47 16.63
C THR A 626 15.97 22.98 16.93
N MET A 627 17.07 22.42 17.38
CA MET A 627 17.11 21.03 17.86
C MET A 627 16.30 20.80 19.14
N THR A 628 15.99 21.86 19.89
CA THR A 628 15.36 21.78 21.23
C THR A 628 14.10 22.59 21.36
N ASP A 629 13.85 23.55 20.49
CA ASP A 629 12.82 24.57 20.67
C ASP A 629 12.02 24.80 19.39
N ILE A 630 10.76 25.24 19.57
CA ILE A 630 9.84 25.70 18.52
C ILE A 630 9.52 27.18 18.74
N THR A 631 9.50 27.94 17.68
CA THR A 631 9.05 29.35 17.66
C THR A 631 7.71 29.45 16.95
N TYR A 632 6.75 30.13 17.57
CA TYR A 632 5.42 30.37 16.99
C TYR A 632 4.93 31.80 17.26
N VAL A 633 3.99 32.25 16.45
CA VAL A 633 3.24 33.50 16.66
C VAL A 633 1.83 33.15 17.10
N ASP A 634 1.37 33.75 18.20
CA ASP A 634 -0.01 33.65 18.66
C ASP A 634 -0.81 34.85 18.12
N PRO A 635 -1.80 34.61 17.22
CA PRO A 635 -2.57 35.72 16.64
C PRO A 635 -3.47 36.44 17.63
N SER A 636 -3.77 35.83 18.79
CA SER A 636 -4.57 36.50 19.83
C SER A 636 -3.82 37.62 20.51
N THR A 637 -2.51 37.49 20.63
CA THR A 637 -1.61 38.51 21.24
C THR A 637 -0.83 39.31 20.20
N GLY A 638 -0.60 38.74 19.01
CA GLY A 638 0.29 39.26 17.96
C GLY A 638 1.77 39.11 18.31
N GLU A 639 2.11 38.39 19.37
CA GLU A 639 3.48 38.21 19.85
C GLU A 639 4.07 36.84 19.45
N SER A 640 5.39 36.78 19.38
CA SER A 640 6.14 35.55 19.11
C SER A 640 6.60 34.88 20.41
N TYR A 641 6.49 33.61 20.50
CA TYR A 641 6.87 32.77 21.64
C TYR A 641 7.84 31.70 21.19
N THR A 642 8.70 31.27 22.12
CA THR A 642 9.57 30.12 21.93
C THR A 642 9.41 29.18 23.11
N VAL A 643 9.11 27.92 22.85
CA VAL A 643 8.92 26.86 23.85
C VAL A 643 9.78 25.63 23.50
N GLY A 644 10.03 24.78 24.49
CA GLY A 644 10.75 23.53 24.26
C GLY A 644 9.96 22.60 23.32
N MET A 645 10.69 21.77 22.56
CA MET A 645 10.10 20.81 21.59
C MET A 645 9.04 19.95 22.28
N SER A 646 9.37 19.31 23.40
CA SER A 646 8.44 18.45 24.13
C SER A 646 7.23 19.20 24.72
N GLU A 647 7.38 20.48 25.03
CA GLU A 647 6.26 21.30 25.47
C GLU A 647 5.30 21.56 24.30
N MET A 648 5.82 21.89 23.12
CA MET A 648 5.00 22.06 21.91
C MET A 648 4.35 20.75 21.49
N GLU A 649 5.03 19.60 21.60
CA GLU A 649 4.44 18.28 21.36
C GLU A 649 3.21 18.04 22.23
N ASN A 650 3.31 18.28 23.54
CA ASN A 650 2.17 18.15 24.45
C ASN A 650 1.02 19.13 24.10
N MET A 651 1.37 20.37 23.68
CA MET A 651 0.35 21.36 23.29
C MET A 651 -0.38 20.94 22.01
N THR A 652 0.33 20.39 21.01
CA THR A 652 -0.27 19.93 19.76
C THR A 652 -1.02 18.61 19.94
N GLU A 653 -0.56 17.70 20.81
CA GLU A 653 -1.30 16.50 21.18
C GLU A 653 -2.63 16.84 21.86
N ALA A 654 -2.66 17.86 22.73
CA ALA A 654 -3.88 18.35 23.33
C ALA A 654 -4.86 18.92 22.28
N GLY A 655 -4.36 19.45 21.16
CA GLY A 655 -5.13 19.88 19.99
C GLY A 655 -5.40 18.76 18.97
N GLY A 656 -5.14 17.49 19.32
CA GLY A 656 -5.39 16.32 18.46
C GLY A 656 -4.39 16.17 17.32
N ASN A 657 -3.18 16.70 17.45
CA ASN A 657 -2.15 16.70 16.38
C ASN A 657 -2.71 17.22 15.04
N THR A 658 -3.40 18.34 15.11
CA THR A 658 -4.03 18.97 13.96
C THR A 658 -3.12 20.05 13.38
N PHE A 659 -2.62 19.82 12.17
CA PHE A 659 -1.72 20.73 11.46
C PHE A 659 -2.25 21.09 10.09
N ILE A 660 -2.05 22.35 9.70
CA ILE A 660 -2.35 22.84 8.35
C ILE A 660 -1.02 23.33 7.75
N GLY A 661 -0.54 22.57 6.77
CA GLY A 661 0.68 22.88 6.04
C GLY A 661 0.41 23.65 4.76
N TYR A 662 1.47 24.27 4.23
CA TYR A 662 1.44 25.02 2.97
C TYR A 662 2.65 24.67 2.12
N ILE A 663 2.43 24.26 0.87
CA ILE A 663 3.48 23.91 -0.10
C ILE A 663 3.38 24.78 -1.36
N ARG A 664 4.56 25.14 -1.91
CA ARG A 664 4.64 25.93 -3.15
C ARG A 664 4.86 25.09 -4.38
#